data_cb2375a5e6792a0013fa9fbbedb48bda
#
_entry.id   cb2375a5e6792a0013fa9fbbedb48bda
#
_cell.length_a   1.000
_cell.length_b   1.000
_cell.length_c   1.000
_cell.angle_alpha   90.00
_cell.angle_beta   90.00
_cell.angle_gamma   90.00
#
_symmetry.space_group_name_H-M   'P 1'
#
loop_
_entity.id
_entity.type
_entity.pdbx_description
1 polymer ?
#
loop_
_entity_poly.entity_id
_entity_poly.type
_entity_poly.pdbx_seq_one_letter_code
_entity_poly.pdbx_strand_id
1 'polypeptide(L)'
;MKLALLLNVVDPLIGGVLIMGHRGTGKSTAVRALADLLPQIDVVAGCPYNCDPDGDLCDQCRGSEITAKKTAVPVVELPLGATEDRVCGTIDIERALSAGRKAFDPGLLARANRGFLYIDEVNLLEDHLVDLLLDVAVTGINKVEREGVSVEHPASFVLIGSGNPEEGELRPQLLDRFGLHAEVTTENYLQNRIDIIERRDGYDRAREAFCKSYEADQEQLRKRITRARASLKKIAVERPVLERIAQLCADLKVDGHRGELTIMRAARALAAFEGRRAVTDEHVKRVSAMALRHRLRRDALDETATSEQIQQAVDEVFPSPPQQQQSRGNGGGDTQNLDQPGKASKDAPRQRRSASGASSRPNEADVLSPPAVERKSGEVKLEEQMRSNDRADKSRSLTRRTSGGKAALVQQRGRYTRAVTFKSTGARIALDATLRALVSYEKRLAPVSVHSLRYKLLKHKQGTLFVFAIDASGSMAANRIARAKSTILKLLRKSYLNRDSVAIVSFHGTTANVDLPPSRSILRARRVLDSLRMGGSTPLGLGLVTTIELLELVGNKFGETAVLLFTDGRSNVPLRRGGLNLRAFRQVKIESELRELTVALHRTKARVVVVDTQREFESAEETRRLAGILNARFVKIAPANP
;
A
#
# COMPACT_ATOMS: atom_id res chain seq x y z
N MET A 1 1.56 -0.74 -18.26
CA MET A 1 2.07 0.61 -17.91
C MET A 1 1.84 1.63 -19.01
N LYS A 2 2.49 1.56 -20.20
CA LYS A 2 2.34 2.58 -21.28
C LYS A 2 0.87 2.89 -21.60
N LEU A 3 0.05 1.86 -21.80
CA LEU A 3 -1.40 2.04 -22.08
C LEU A 3 -2.10 2.81 -20.96
N ALA A 4 -1.91 2.43 -19.70
CA ALA A 4 -2.54 3.11 -18.56
C ALA A 4 -2.18 4.61 -18.48
N LEU A 5 -0.92 4.94 -18.73
CA LEU A 5 -0.46 6.33 -18.79
C LEU A 5 -1.13 7.08 -19.94
N LEU A 6 -1.13 6.52 -21.16
CA LEU A 6 -1.76 7.14 -22.33
C LEU A 6 -3.26 7.36 -22.16
N LEU A 7 -3.98 6.41 -21.57
CA LEU A 7 -5.42 6.56 -21.30
C LEU A 7 -5.71 7.72 -20.34
N ASN A 8 -4.90 7.90 -19.29
CA ASN A 8 -5.03 9.04 -18.38
C ASN A 8 -4.62 10.38 -19.04
N VAL A 9 -3.75 10.35 -20.03
CA VAL A 9 -3.47 11.54 -20.85
C VAL A 9 -4.69 11.89 -21.71
N VAL A 10 -5.37 10.90 -22.29
CA VAL A 10 -6.56 11.12 -23.13
C VAL A 10 -7.75 11.58 -22.29
N ASP A 11 -8.03 10.91 -21.17
CA ASP A 11 -9.10 11.26 -20.24
C ASP A 11 -8.59 11.39 -18.80
N PRO A 12 -8.25 12.61 -18.32
CA PRO A 12 -7.82 12.85 -16.94
C PRO A 12 -8.85 12.43 -15.87
N LEU A 13 -10.15 12.36 -16.24
CA LEU A 13 -11.22 11.95 -15.32
C LEU A 13 -11.18 10.45 -14.95
N ILE A 14 -10.32 9.66 -15.57
CA ILE A 14 -10.04 8.28 -15.13
C ILE A 14 -9.51 8.27 -13.69
N GLY A 15 -8.73 9.30 -13.28
CA GLY A 15 -8.34 9.49 -11.89
C GLY A 15 -6.93 9.02 -11.53
N GLY A 16 -6.03 8.91 -12.54
CA GLY A 16 -4.61 8.64 -12.31
C GLY A 16 -4.20 7.18 -12.44
N VAL A 17 -2.90 6.93 -12.26
CA VAL A 17 -2.27 5.61 -12.45
C VAL A 17 -1.38 5.26 -11.26
N LEU A 18 -1.56 4.07 -10.72
CA LEU A 18 -0.64 3.44 -9.81
C LEU A 18 0.22 2.42 -10.57
N ILE A 19 1.54 2.58 -10.50
CA ILE A 19 2.52 1.72 -11.18
C ILE A 19 3.29 0.93 -10.13
N MET A 20 2.99 -0.35 -9.98
CA MET A 20 3.67 -1.23 -9.03
C MET A 20 4.71 -2.10 -9.75
N GLY A 21 5.86 -2.32 -9.12
CA GLY A 21 6.91 -3.20 -9.67
C GLY A 21 8.25 -3.04 -8.98
N HIS A 22 9.16 -3.98 -9.21
CA HIS A 22 10.49 -3.98 -8.62
C HIS A 22 11.33 -2.75 -9.03
N ARG A 23 12.37 -2.46 -8.26
CA ARG A 23 13.33 -1.40 -8.60
C ARG A 23 14.01 -1.69 -9.94
N GLY A 24 14.36 -0.64 -10.68
CA GLY A 24 15.08 -0.77 -11.95
C GLY A 24 14.22 -1.15 -13.17
N THR A 25 12.90 -1.25 -13.05
CA THR A 25 12.00 -1.60 -14.16
C THR A 25 11.59 -0.40 -15.05
N GLY A 26 12.21 0.77 -14.89
CA GLY A 26 12.00 1.94 -15.76
C GLY A 26 10.72 2.73 -15.50
N LYS A 27 10.05 2.55 -14.34
CA LYS A 27 8.81 3.26 -13.98
C LYS A 27 8.96 4.77 -14.02
N SER A 28 9.89 5.31 -13.24
CA SER A 28 10.15 6.75 -13.12
C SER A 28 10.59 7.36 -14.45
N THR A 29 11.39 6.64 -15.25
CA THR A 29 11.81 7.06 -16.60
C THR A 29 10.62 7.21 -17.53
N ALA A 30 9.68 6.25 -17.51
CA ALA A 30 8.50 6.31 -18.38
C ALA A 30 7.56 7.45 -18.01
N VAL A 31 7.41 7.75 -16.71
CA VAL A 31 6.56 8.87 -16.25
C VAL A 31 7.18 10.21 -16.63
N ARG A 32 8.50 10.39 -16.44
CA ARG A 32 9.19 11.63 -16.84
C ARG A 32 9.13 11.86 -18.36
N ALA A 33 9.30 10.80 -19.15
CA ALA A 33 9.19 10.86 -20.61
C ALA A 33 7.76 11.17 -21.10
N LEU A 34 6.74 11.01 -20.25
CA LEU A 34 5.36 11.34 -20.61
C LEU A 34 5.19 12.83 -20.89
N ALA A 35 5.94 13.70 -20.21
CA ALA A 35 5.87 15.15 -20.38
C ALA A 35 6.10 15.57 -21.84
N ASP A 36 7.03 14.90 -22.53
CA ASP A 36 7.38 15.21 -23.93
C ASP A 36 6.28 14.80 -24.93
N LEU A 37 5.36 13.94 -24.52
CA LEU A 37 4.23 13.47 -25.35
C LEU A 37 2.95 14.28 -25.14
N LEU A 38 2.91 15.16 -24.12
CA LEU A 38 1.70 15.90 -23.80
C LEU A 38 1.50 17.09 -24.77
N PRO A 39 0.26 17.32 -25.22
CA PRO A 39 -0.05 18.52 -26.00
C PRO A 39 0.05 19.76 -25.11
N GLN A 40 0.40 20.89 -25.71
CA GLN A 40 0.40 22.18 -25.00
C GLN A 40 -1.01 22.56 -24.55
N ILE A 41 -1.10 23.31 -23.45
CA ILE A 41 -2.32 23.87 -22.89
C ILE A 41 -2.26 25.40 -22.91
N ASP A 42 -3.43 26.03 -23.06
CA ASP A 42 -3.57 27.46 -22.93
C ASP A 42 -3.72 27.82 -21.44
N VAL A 43 -2.90 28.77 -20.98
CA VAL A 43 -2.90 29.26 -19.59
C VAL A 43 -2.88 30.79 -19.57
N VAL A 44 -3.35 31.39 -18.49
CA VAL A 44 -3.22 32.84 -18.27
C VAL A 44 -1.75 33.20 -18.04
N ALA A 45 -1.23 34.11 -18.84
CA ALA A 45 0.17 34.52 -18.75
C ALA A 45 0.48 35.15 -17.37
N GLY A 46 1.57 34.68 -16.73
CA GLY A 46 1.99 35.15 -15.40
C GLY A 46 1.20 34.57 -14.23
N CYS A 47 0.17 33.76 -14.46
CA CYS A 47 -0.55 33.10 -13.40
C CYS A 47 0.25 31.94 -12.77
N PRO A 48 0.49 31.92 -11.44
CA PRO A 48 1.23 30.85 -10.79
C PRO A 48 0.46 29.52 -10.69
N TYR A 49 -0.84 29.55 -10.98
CA TYR A 49 -1.75 28.39 -10.88
C TYR A 49 -2.14 27.79 -12.22
N ASN A 50 -1.54 28.22 -13.33
CA ASN A 50 -1.87 27.75 -14.68
C ASN A 50 -3.38 27.79 -14.97
N CYS A 51 -4.07 28.87 -14.60
CA CYS A 51 -5.51 29.03 -14.82
C CYS A 51 -5.87 28.92 -16.29
N ASP A 52 -7.03 28.36 -16.58
CA ASP A 52 -7.61 28.31 -17.93
C ASP A 52 -8.12 29.69 -18.32
N PRO A 53 -7.70 30.28 -19.46
CA PRO A 53 -8.25 31.54 -19.91
C PRO A 53 -9.78 31.52 -20.11
N ASP A 54 -10.32 30.36 -20.52
CA ASP A 54 -11.76 30.14 -20.79
C ASP A 54 -12.48 29.44 -19.64
N GLY A 55 -11.81 29.20 -18.51
CA GLY A 55 -12.33 28.40 -17.39
C GLY A 55 -12.36 29.16 -16.05
N ASP A 56 -12.25 28.39 -14.96
CA ASP A 56 -12.24 28.94 -13.61
C ASP A 56 -10.92 29.67 -13.31
N LEU A 57 -11.03 30.94 -12.95
CA LEU A 57 -9.92 31.82 -12.65
C LEU A 57 -9.67 31.90 -11.14
N CYS A 58 -8.40 31.93 -10.74
CA CYS A 58 -8.02 32.26 -9.36
C CYS A 58 -8.29 33.72 -9.04
N ASP A 59 -8.26 34.07 -7.74
CA ASP A 59 -8.52 35.44 -7.29
C ASP A 59 -7.56 36.49 -7.87
N GLN A 60 -6.33 36.08 -8.24
CA GLN A 60 -5.36 36.97 -8.86
C GLN A 60 -5.67 37.26 -10.33
N CYS A 61 -6.29 36.32 -11.04
CA CYS A 61 -6.67 36.49 -12.44
C CYS A 61 -8.04 37.14 -12.60
N ARG A 62 -8.90 37.05 -11.59
CA ARG A 62 -10.21 37.71 -11.60
C ARG A 62 -10.05 39.24 -11.57
N GLY A 63 -10.52 39.88 -12.60
CA GLY A 63 -10.43 41.36 -12.73
C GLY A 63 -9.13 41.89 -13.31
N SER A 64 -8.24 41.01 -13.80
CA SER A 64 -7.04 41.37 -14.59
C SER A 64 -7.29 41.14 -16.07
N GLU A 65 -6.57 41.84 -16.92
CA GLU A 65 -6.59 41.60 -18.36
C GLU A 65 -5.99 40.21 -18.65
N ILE A 66 -6.77 39.31 -19.28
CA ILE A 66 -6.39 37.93 -19.53
C ILE A 66 -5.64 37.85 -20.84
N THR A 67 -4.36 37.52 -20.76
CA THR A 67 -3.54 37.18 -21.92
C THR A 67 -3.29 35.68 -21.94
N ALA A 68 -3.76 34.97 -22.98
CA ALA A 68 -3.52 33.54 -23.13
C ALA A 68 -2.08 33.26 -23.61
N LYS A 69 -1.46 32.25 -23.00
CA LYS A 69 -0.11 31.75 -23.40
C LYS A 69 -0.16 30.24 -23.49
N LYS A 70 0.42 29.66 -24.55
CA LYS A 70 0.63 28.21 -24.65
C LYS A 70 1.82 27.77 -23.82
N THR A 71 1.61 26.74 -23.00
CA THR A 71 2.66 26.13 -22.18
C THR A 71 2.59 24.60 -22.24
N ALA A 72 3.70 23.94 -21.93
CA ALA A 72 3.71 22.50 -21.75
C ALA A 72 2.87 22.12 -20.52
N VAL A 73 2.18 20.97 -20.58
CA VAL A 73 1.46 20.43 -19.42
C VAL A 73 2.47 20.14 -18.30
N PRO A 74 2.28 20.69 -17.09
CA PRO A 74 3.22 20.49 -16.01
C PRO A 74 3.21 19.02 -15.53
N VAL A 75 4.41 18.44 -15.38
CA VAL A 75 4.62 17.17 -14.67
C VAL A 75 5.48 17.48 -13.46
N VAL A 76 4.85 17.51 -12.29
CA VAL A 76 5.46 17.92 -11.04
C VAL A 76 5.79 16.69 -10.22
N GLU A 77 7.06 16.54 -9.84
CA GLU A 77 7.51 15.43 -8.98
C GLU A 77 7.43 15.84 -7.51
N LEU A 78 6.81 14.99 -6.69
CA LEU A 78 6.73 15.14 -5.24
C LEU A 78 7.89 14.39 -4.58
N PRO A 79 8.88 15.08 -3.99
CA PRO A 79 9.97 14.43 -3.28
C PRO A 79 9.47 13.74 -2.00
N LEU A 80 9.99 12.55 -1.66
CA LEU A 80 9.64 11.79 -0.46
C LEU A 80 9.83 12.57 0.85
N GLY A 81 10.79 13.50 0.88
CA GLY A 81 11.05 14.36 2.03
C GLY A 81 10.32 15.72 1.98
N ALA A 82 9.34 15.91 1.11
CA ALA A 82 8.59 17.15 1.02
C ALA A 82 7.86 17.46 2.34
N THR A 83 7.91 18.70 2.76
CA THR A 83 7.11 19.17 3.89
C THR A 83 5.74 19.63 3.40
N GLU A 84 4.73 19.64 4.29
CA GLU A 84 3.40 20.16 4.00
C GLU A 84 3.44 21.56 3.39
N ASP A 85 4.31 22.44 3.93
CA ASP A 85 4.54 23.79 3.43
C ASP A 85 4.98 23.82 1.96
N ARG A 86 5.85 22.90 1.57
CA ARG A 86 6.33 22.80 0.17
C ARG A 86 5.27 22.24 -0.76
N VAL A 87 4.40 21.38 -0.24
CA VAL A 87 3.32 20.76 -1.03
C VAL A 87 2.18 21.73 -1.25
N CYS A 88 1.62 22.30 -0.17
CA CYS A 88 0.46 23.18 -0.23
C CYS A 88 0.81 24.62 -0.58
N GLY A 89 2.02 25.06 -0.25
CA GLY A 89 2.44 26.45 -0.25
C GLY A 89 2.47 27.05 1.15
N THR A 90 3.04 28.20 1.26
CA THR A 90 3.21 28.92 2.54
C THR A 90 2.88 30.40 2.41
N ILE A 91 2.52 31.02 3.51
CA ILE A 91 2.31 32.46 3.56
C ILE A 91 3.68 33.14 3.65
N ASP A 92 3.98 34.02 2.70
CA ASP A 92 5.19 34.85 2.72
C ASP A 92 4.99 36.01 3.72
N ILE A 93 5.50 35.78 4.93
CA ILE A 93 5.33 36.71 6.03
C ILE A 93 6.12 38.01 5.81
N GLU A 94 7.27 37.97 5.18
CA GLU A 94 8.10 39.15 4.91
C GLU A 94 7.39 40.10 3.95
N ARG A 95 6.82 39.60 2.88
CA ARG A 95 6.00 40.39 1.96
C ARG A 95 4.68 40.83 2.56
N ALA A 96 4.05 39.97 3.38
CA ALA A 96 2.81 40.34 4.06
C ALA A 96 3.01 41.50 5.03
N LEU A 97 4.12 41.53 5.76
CA LEU A 97 4.46 42.60 6.71
C LEU A 97 4.95 43.88 6.00
N SER A 98 5.77 43.76 4.96
CA SER A 98 6.33 44.90 4.25
C SER A 98 5.32 45.59 3.33
N ALA A 99 4.45 44.83 2.67
CA ALA A 99 3.50 45.34 1.68
C ALA A 99 2.07 45.52 2.25
N GLY A 100 1.80 45.08 3.48
CA GLY A 100 0.45 45.11 4.08
C GLY A 100 -0.59 44.27 3.30
N ARG A 101 -0.12 43.38 2.41
CA ARG A 101 -0.97 42.54 1.58
C ARG A 101 -0.67 41.05 1.83
N LYS A 102 -1.70 40.23 1.74
CA LYS A 102 -1.56 38.77 1.82
C LYS A 102 -0.62 38.28 0.68
N ALA A 103 0.58 37.86 1.03
CA ALA A 103 1.49 37.22 0.09
C ALA A 103 1.52 35.71 0.33
N PHE A 104 1.27 34.96 -0.71
CA PHE A 104 1.27 33.49 -0.67
C PHE A 104 2.32 32.97 -1.65
N ASP A 105 3.20 32.08 -1.19
CA ASP A 105 4.16 31.37 -2.02
C ASP A 105 3.55 30.02 -2.43
N PRO A 106 3.21 29.86 -3.74
CA PRO A 106 2.52 28.66 -4.22
C PRO A 106 3.39 27.41 -4.11
N GLY A 107 2.79 26.32 -3.58
CA GLY A 107 3.43 25.03 -3.43
C GLY A 107 3.43 24.18 -4.71
N LEU A 108 3.81 22.90 -4.52
CA LEU A 108 3.84 21.94 -5.65
C LEU A 108 2.44 21.67 -6.22
N LEU A 109 1.38 21.71 -5.40
CA LEU A 109 0.00 21.51 -5.85
C LEU A 109 -0.46 22.61 -6.80
N ALA A 110 -0.08 23.86 -6.53
CA ALA A 110 -0.35 24.99 -7.42
C ALA A 110 0.31 24.78 -8.79
N ARG A 111 1.57 24.36 -8.78
CA ARG A 111 2.34 24.10 -10.02
C ARG A 111 1.80 22.91 -10.79
N ALA A 112 1.22 21.90 -10.11
CA ALA A 112 0.66 20.70 -10.74
C ALA A 112 -0.74 20.93 -11.34
N ASN A 113 -1.36 22.08 -11.07
CA ASN A 113 -2.70 22.36 -11.59
C ASN A 113 -2.78 22.23 -13.11
N ARG A 114 -3.82 21.53 -13.60
CA ARG A 114 -4.05 21.15 -15.01
C ARG A 114 -2.96 20.26 -15.61
N GLY A 115 -2.19 19.57 -14.74
CA GLY A 115 -1.08 18.70 -15.12
C GLY A 115 -1.07 17.38 -14.36
N PHE A 116 0.13 16.88 -14.12
CA PHE A 116 0.38 15.60 -13.44
C PHE A 116 1.20 15.82 -12.18
N LEU A 117 0.78 15.18 -11.10
CA LEU A 117 1.57 15.06 -9.88
C LEU A 117 2.13 13.64 -9.79
N TYR A 118 3.45 13.53 -9.88
CA TYR A 118 4.15 12.24 -9.80
C TYR A 118 4.75 12.04 -8.41
N ILE A 119 4.44 10.89 -7.80
CA ILE A 119 4.97 10.46 -6.51
C ILE A 119 5.79 9.19 -6.75
N ASP A 120 7.10 9.29 -6.59
CA ASP A 120 7.96 8.11 -6.61
C ASP A 120 7.94 7.43 -5.23
N GLU A 121 7.88 6.09 -5.21
CA GLU A 121 7.77 5.29 -3.99
C GLU A 121 6.61 5.76 -3.07
N VAL A 122 5.41 5.88 -3.62
CA VAL A 122 4.21 6.39 -2.94
C VAL A 122 3.86 5.63 -1.64
N ASN A 123 4.31 4.39 -1.50
CA ASN A 123 4.20 3.57 -0.30
C ASN A 123 5.04 4.08 0.89
N LEU A 124 6.04 4.93 0.63
CA LEU A 124 6.88 5.55 1.66
C LEU A 124 6.41 6.95 2.08
N LEU A 125 5.39 7.49 1.40
CA LEU A 125 4.88 8.84 1.69
C LEU A 125 4.27 8.90 3.10
N GLU A 126 4.49 10.02 3.80
CA GLU A 126 3.96 10.24 5.14
C GLU A 126 2.43 10.37 5.13
N ASP A 127 1.77 9.84 6.17
CA ASP A 127 0.31 9.71 6.27
C ASP A 127 -0.43 11.02 6.09
N HIS A 128 0.07 12.10 6.71
CA HIS A 128 -0.59 13.40 6.64
C HIS A 128 -0.53 14.01 5.24
N LEU A 129 0.55 13.74 4.47
CA LEU A 129 0.64 14.17 3.07
C LEU A 129 -0.31 13.37 2.18
N VAL A 130 -0.45 12.05 2.46
CA VAL A 130 -1.43 11.23 1.76
C VAL A 130 -2.84 11.76 1.95
N ASP A 131 -3.24 12.02 3.22
CA ASP A 131 -4.58 12.52 3.54
C ASP A 131 -4.84 13.86 2.84
N LEU A 132 -3.86 14.77 2.86
CA LEU A 132 -3.93 16.06 2.19
C LEU A 132 -4.08 15.92 0.66
N LEU A 133 -3.24 15.08 0.04
CA LEU A 133 -3.31 14.84 -1.41
C LEU A 133 -4.65 14.23 -1.83
N LEU A 134 -5.21 13.34 -0.97
CA LEU A 134 -6.53 12.75 -1.21
C LEU A 134 -7.64 13.80 -1.20
N ASP A 135 -7.61 14.73 -0.25
CA ASP A 135 -8.60 15.79 -0.14
C ASP A 135 -8.54 16.73 -1.35
N VAL A 136 -7.34 17.18 -1.72
CA VAL A 136 -7.15 18.07 -2.87
C VAL A 136 -7.49 17.37 -4.20
N ALA A 137 -7.11 16.10 -4.36
CA ALA A 137 -7.44 15.34 -5.58
C ALA A 137 -8.96 15.14 -5.79
N VAL A 138 -9.76 15.23 -4.71
CA VAL A 138 -11.24 15.16 -4.79
C VAL A 138 -11.86 16.49 -5.12
N THR A 139 -11.43 17.53 -4.39
CA THR A 139 -12.04 18.87 -4.47
C THR A 139 -11.54 19.64 -5.69
N GLY A 140 -10.33 19.33 -6.18
CA GLY A 140 -9.64 20.13 -7.20
C GLY A 140 -9.18 21.49 -6.68
N ILE A 141 -9.29 21.74 -5.37
CA ILE A 141 -8.97 23.01 -4.72
C ILE A 141 -8.03 22.72 -3.54
N ASN A 142 -6.95 23.46 -3.47
CA ASN A 142 -6.09 23.47 -2.28
C ASN A 142 -6.45 24.65 -1.39
N LYS A 143 -6.82 24.36 -0.14
CA LYS A 143 -7.15 25.35 0.88
C LYS A 143 -6.08 25.36 1.96
N VAL A 144 -5.40 26.49 2.11
CA VAL A 144 -4.36 26.69 3.12
C VAL A 144 -4.85 27.68 4.16
N GLU A 145 -5.12 27.19 5.36
CA GLU A 145 -5.54 28.01 6.51
C GLU A 145 -4.42 28.09 7.54
N ARG A 146 -3.83 29.26 7.68
CA ARG A 146 -2.77 29.50 8.67
C ARG A 146 -2.91 30.89 9.25
N GLU A 147 -2.81 30.98 10.57
CA GLU A 147 -2.72 32.24 11.30
C GLU A 147 -3.88 33.21 11.05
N GLY A 148 -5.09 32.68 10.81
CA GLY A 148 -6.26 33.51 10.48
C GLY A 148 -6.28 33.99 9.02
N VAL A 149 -5.31 33.58 8.20
CA VAL A 149 -5.32 33.80 6.76
C VAL A 149 -5.74 32.52 6.07
N SER A 150 -6.77 32.60 5.24
CA SER A 150 -7.20 31.52 4.35
C SER A 150 -6.90 31.91 2.92
N VAL A 151 -6.22 31.00 2.19
CA VAL A 151 -5.93 31.13 0.77
C VAL A 151 -6.43 29.86 0.08
N GLU A 152 -7.23 30.03 -0.96
CA GLU A 152 -7.73 28.94 -1.79
C GLU A 152 -7.21 29.12 -3.22
N HIS A 153 -6.80 28.03 -3.87
CA HIS A 153 -6.39 28.06 -5.26
C HIS A 153 -6.74 26.77 -5.98
N PRO A 154 -6.95 26.79 -7.30
CA PRO A 154 -7.19 25.59 -8.07
C PRO A 154 -5.96 24.66 -8.03
N ALA A 155 -6.21 23.37 -7.87
CA ALA A 155 -5.22 22.32 -7.83
C ALA A 155 -5.80 21.00 -8.38
N SER A 156 -6.31 21.07 -9.61
CA SER A 156 -6.81 19.90 -10.33
C SER A 156 -5.67 19.23 -11.08
N PHE A 157 -5.28 18.03 -10.68
CA PHE A 157 -4.17 17.28 -11.27
C PHE A 157 -4.49 15.80 -11.40
N VAL A 158 -3.78 15.13 -12.31
CA VAL A 158 -3.80 13.66 -12.43
C VAL A 158 -2.70 13.08 -11.56
N LEU A 159 -3.05 12.19 -10.65
CA LEU A 159 -2.11 11.55 -9.75
C LEU A 159 -1.43 10.35 -10.42
N ILE A 160 -0.10 10.34 -10.46
CA ILE A 160 0.69 9.17 -10.87
C ILE A 160 1.53 8.74 -9.67
N GLY A 161 1.35 7.50 -9.22
CA GLY A 161 2.17 6.92 -8.15
C GLY A 161 3.01 5.77 -8.68
N SER A 162 4.29 5.71 -8.31
CA SER A 162 5.08 4.49 -8.44
C SER A 162 5.30 3.86 -7.08
N GLY A 163 5.43 2.53 -7.04
CA GLY A 163 5.70 1.81 -5.80
C GLY A 163 6.43 0.49 -6.03
N ASN A 164 7.06 0.00 -4.96
CA ASN A 164 7.63 -1.33 -4.90
C ASN A 164 6.84 -2.15 -3.87
N PRO A 165 6.23 -3.29 -4.27
CA PRO A 165 5.47 -4.14 -3.34
C PRO A 165 6.30 -4.60 -2.13
N GLU A 166 7.63 -4.68 -2.26
CA GLU A 166 8.51 -5.11 -1.18
C GLU A 166 8.70 -4.06 -0.08
N GLU A 167 8.47 -2.78 -0.37
CA GLU A 167 8.68 -1.68 0.58
C GLU A 167 7.46 -1.38 1.44
N GLY A 168 6.36 -2.03 1.18
CA GLY A 168 5.12 -1.90 1.91
C GLY A 168 3.93 -1.71 0.97
N GLU A 169 2.76 -1.93 1.50
CA GLU A 169 1.52 -1.77 0.77
C GLU A 169 0.91 -0.38 0.96
N LEU A 170 0.11 0.04 0.00
CA LEU A 170 -0.59 1.31 0.04
C LEU A 170 -1.87 1.21 0.87
N ARG A 171 -2.26 2.31 1.49
CA ARG A 171 -3.56 2.39 2.17
C ARG A 171 -4.70 2.13 1.20
N PRO A 172 -5.74 1.39 1.61
CA PRO A 172 -6.92 1.15 0.78
C PRO A 172 -7.56 2.44 0.26
N GLN A 173 -7.62 3.49 1.11
CA GLN A 173 -8.16 4.78 0.71
C GLN A 173 -7.36 5.46 -0.40
N LEU A 174 -6.03 5.31 -0.39
CA LEU A 174 -5.17 5.84 -1.44
C LEU A 174 -5.27 4.99 -2.71
N LEU A 175 -5.31 3.65 -2.56
CA LEU A 175 -5.51 2.73 -3.69
C LEU A 175 -6.78 3.04 -4.46
N ASP A 176 -7.90 3.28 -3.76
CA ASP A 176 -9.19 3.59 -4.38
C ASP A 176 -9.19 4.92 -5.15
N ARG A 177 -8.24 5.84 -4.87
CA ARG A 177 -8.12 7.11 -5.60
C ARG A 177 -7.49 6.96 -6.98
N PHE A 178 -6.63 5.97 -7.17
CA PHE A 178 -6.08 5.69 -8.48
C PHE A 178 -7.15 5.05 -9.37
N GLY A 179 -7.30 5.59 -10.58
CA GLY A 179 -8.20 5.02 -11.57
C GLY A 179 -7.67 3.68 -12.07
N LEU A 180 -6.43 3.64 -12.53
CA LEU A 180 -5.81 2.46 -13.11
C LEU A 180 -4.62 1.96 -12.28
N HIS A 181 -4.46 0.66 -12.26
CA HIS A 181 -3.31 -0.03 -11.67
C HIS A 181 -2.53 -0.75 -12.79
N ALA A 182 -1.24 -0.50 -12.85
CA ALA A 182 -0.33 -1.16 -13.78
C ALA A 182 0.77 -1.88 -13.02
N GLU A 183 0.92 -3.16 -13.28
CA GLU A 183 2.02 -3.95 -12.76
C GLU A 183 3.15 -4.03 -13.78
N VAL A 184 4.38 -3.85 -13.31
CA VAL A 184 5.59 -3.91 -14.13
C VAL A 184 6.50 -4.99 -13.55
N THR A 185 6.59 -6.08 -14.27
CA THR A 185 7.50 -7.19 -13.94
C THR A 185 8.83 -7.01 -14.67
N THR A 186 9.86 -7.64 -14.14
CA THR A 186 11.15 -7.71 -14.83
C THR A 186 10.98 -8.55 -16.10
N GLU A 187 11.49 -8.05 -17.22
CA GLU A 187 11.45 -8.76 -18.48
C GLU A 187 12.29 -10.05 -18.41
N ASN A 188 11.69 -11.17 -18.78
CA ASN A 188 12.35 -12.48 -18.74
C ASN A 188 12.81 -12.95 -20.12
N TYR A 189 12.25 -12.37 -21.19
CA TYR A 189 12.60 -12.75 -22.55
C TYR A 189 13.95 -12.17 -22.95
N LEU A 190 14.90 -13.04 -23.32
CA LEU A 190 16.30 -12.67 -23.53
C LEU A 190 16.46 -11.53 -24.56
N GLN A 191 15.74 -11.64 -25.70
CA GLN A 191 15.83 -10.64 -26.77
C GLN A 191 15.38 -9.25 -26.29
N ASN A 192 14.27 -9.17 -25.55
CA ASN A 192 13.79 -7.90 -25.01
C ASN A 192 14.78 -7.30 -24.01
N ARG A 193 15.51 -8.12 -23.26
CA ARG A 193 16.57 -7.66 -22.35
C ARG A 193 17.76 -7.09 -23.11
N ILE A 194 18.15 -7.73 -24.22
CA ILE A 194 19.20 -7.22 -25.12
C ILE A 194 18.77 -5.87 -25.69
N ASP A 195 17.56 -5.77 -26.21
CA ASP A 195 17.02 -4.52 -26.76
C ASP A 195 17.03 -3.37 -25.74
N ILE A 196 16.74 -3.67 -24.46
CA ILE A 196 16.79 -2.67 -23.38
C ILE A 196 18.23 -2.17 -23.19
N ILE A 197 19.22 -3.07 -23.19
CA ILE A 197 20.64 -2.74 -23.01
C ILE A 197 21.11 -1.89 -24.20
N GLU A 198 20.84 -2.32 -25.42
CA GLU A 198 21.25 -1.62 -26.64
C GLU A 198 20.66 -0.20 -26.74
N ARG A 199 19.35 -0.06 -26.45
CA ARG A 199 18.68 1.24 -26.43
C ARG A 199 19.24 2.16 -25.34
N ARG A 200 19.57 1.61 -24.18
CA ARG A 200 20.16 2.39 -23.09
C ARG A 200 21.57 2.83 -23.44
N ASP A 201 22.40 1.94 -23.95
CA ASP A 201 23.77 2.25 -24.39
C ASP A 201 23.77 3.30 -25.51
N GLY A 202 22.89 3.15 -26.52
CA GLY A 202 22.71 4.11 -27.59
C GLY A 202 22.31 5.51 -27.10
N TYR A 203 21.39 5.57 -26.11
CA TYR A 203 21.02 6.83 -25.48
C TYR A 203 22.17 7.47 -24.70
N ASP A 204 22.93 6.67 -23.94
CA ASP A 204 24.03 7.20 -23.11
C ASP A 204 25.21 7.68 -23.97
N ARG A 205 25.46 7.05 -25.13
CA ARG A 205 26.55 7.45 -26.06
C ARG A 205 26.23 8.69 -26.92
N ALA A 206 24.99 8.78 -27.40
CA ALA A 206 24.63 9.83 -28.36
C ALA A 206 23.17 10.29 -28.16
N ARG A 207 22.90 10.93 -27.02
CA ARG A 207 21.54 11.30 -26.56
C ARG A 207 20.75 12.07 -27.62
N GLU A 208 21.31 13.08 -28.23
CA GLU A 208 20.61 13.92 -29.23
C GLU A 208 20.24 13.14 -30.48
N ALA A 209 21.18 12.38 -31.03
CA ALA A 209 20.96 11.56 -32.21
C ALA A 209 19.92 10.46 -31.91
N PHE A 210 20.01 9.82 -30.74
CA PHE A 210 19.05 8.82 -30.27
C PHE A 210 17.64 9.41 -30.13
N CYS A 211 17.48 10.55 -29.48
CA CYS A 211 16.18 11.21 -29.35
C CYS A 211 15.61 11.59 -30.71
N LYS A 212 16.45 12.11 -31.65
CA LYS A 212 16.04 12.47 -32.99
C LYS A 212 15.54 11.27 -33.80
N SER A 213 16.12 10.10 -33.62
CA SER A 213 15.65 8.86 -34.30
C SER A 213 14.23 8.45 -33.94
N TYR A 214 13.72 8.83 -32.76
CA TYR A 214 12.35 8.57 -32.31
C TYR A 214 11.38 9.74 -32.46
N GLU A 215 11.83 10.89 -33.01
CA GLU A 215 11.03 12.11 -33.09
C GLU A 215 9.76 11.91 -33.95
N ALA A 216 9.89 11.20 -35.08
CA ALA A 216 8.75 10.89 -35.95
C ALA A 216 7.66 10.05 -35.23
N ASP A 217 8.09 9.02 -34.48
CA ASP A 217 7.16 8.15 -33.71
C ASP A 217 6.49 8.94 -32.59
N GLN A 218 7.25 9.78 -31.90
CA GLN A 218 6.70 10.65 -30.84
C GLN A 218 5.68 11.64 -31.40
N GLU A 219 5.97 12.26 -32.54
CA GLU A 219 5.05 13.20 -33.18
C GLU A 219 3.76 12.49 -33.66
N GLN A 220 3.89 11.29 -34.20
CA GLN A 220 2.72 10.46 -34.54
C GLN A 220 1.86 10.16 -33.31
N LEU A 221 2.50 9.82 -32.18
CA LEU A 221 1.82 9.54 -30.92
C LEU A 221 1.14 10.80 -30.36
N ARG A 222 1.79 11.97 -30.39
CA ARG A 222 1.17 13.27 -30.01
C ARG A 222 -0.07 13.56 -30.86
N LYS A 223 0.00 13.38 -32.16
CA LYS A 223 -1.16 13.56 -33.06
C LYS A 223 -2.29 12.61 -32.73
N ARG A 224 -1.99 11.36 -32.39
CA ARG A 224 -3.01 10.39 -31.96
C ARG A 224 -3.65 10.82 -30.64
N ILE A 225 -2.89 11.24 -29.65
CA ILE A 225 -3.38 11.73 -28.36
C ILE A 225 -4.28 12.96 -28.57
N THR A 226 -3.86 13.93 -29.36
CA THR A 226 -4.64 15.16 -29.63
C THR A 226 -5.97 14.83 -30.31
N ARG A 227 -5.97 13.95 -31.32
CA ARG A 227 -7.22 13.49 -31.97
C ARG A 227 -8.11 12.74 -31.00
N ALA A 228 -7.56 11.86 -30.17
CA ALA A 228 -8.30 11.12 -29.17
C ALA A 228 -9.01 12.05 -28.18
N ARG A 229 -8.30 13.06 -27.66
CA ARG A 229 -8.88 14.08 -26.76
C ARG A 229 -10.04 14.84 -27.43
N ALA A 230 -9.86 15.27 -28.67
CA ALA A 230 -10.88 16.00 -29.41
C ALA A 230 -12.12 15.15 -29.70
N SER A 231 -11.96 13.84 -29.92
CA SER A 231 -13.05 12.90 -30.20
C SER A 231 -13.72 12.32 -28.95
N LEU A 232 -13.10 12.39 -27.77
CA LEU A 232 -13.51 11.72 -26.56
C LEU A 232 -14.99 11.93 -26.20
N LYS A 233 -15.46 13.18 -26.28
CA LYS A 233 -16.87 13.55 -25.99
C LYS A 233 -17.87 12.96 -27.00
N LYS A 234 -17.39 12.55 -28.18
CA LYS A 234 -18.23 12.00 -29.27
C LYS A 234 -18.31 10.48 -29.26
N ILE A 235 -17.52 9.80 -28.42
CA ILE A 235 -17.50 8.34 -28.34
C ILE A 235 -18.72 7.87 -27.56
N ALA A 236 -19.58 7.10 -28.24
CA ALA A 236 -20.77 6.50 -27.63
C ALA A 236 -20.41 5.28 -26.76
N VAL A 237 -21.11 5.15 -25.65
CA VAL A 237 -21.11 3.94 -24.82
C VAL A 237 -22.55 3.46 -24.78
N GLU A 238 -22.83 2.37 -25.48
CA GLU A 238 -24.18 1.82 -25.59
C GLU A 238 -24.61 1.16 -24.27
N ARG A 239 -25.92 1.19 -24.01
CA ARG A 239 -26.50 0.64 -22.78
C ARG A 239 -26.16 -0.83 -22.53
N PRO A 240 -26.14 -1.74 -23.51
CA PRO A 240 -25.75 -3.13 -23.31
C PRO A 240 -24.32 -3.29 -22.80
N VAL A 241 -23.39 -2.40 -23.20
CA VAL A 241 -22.00 -2.39 -22.70
C VAL A 241 -21.97 -1.95 -21.24
N LEU A 242 -22.77 -0.94 -20.87
CA LEU A 242 -22.86 -0.47 -19.47
C LEU A 242 -23.44 -1.56 -18.56
N GLU A 243 -24.46 -2.28 -19.02
CA GLU A 243 -25.07 -3.38 -18.27
C GLU A 243 -24.04 -4.51 -18.00
N ARG A 244 -23.23 -4.89 -19.00
CA ARG A 244 -22.16 -5.88 -18.82
C ARG A 244 -21.03 -5.38 -17.90
N ILE A 245 -20.66 -4.09 -17.96
CA ILE A 245 -19.71 -3.50 -17.03
C ILE A 245 -20.24 -3.59 -15.58
N ALA A 246 -21.52 -3.26 -15.38
CA ALA A 246 -22.15 -3.34 -14.07
C ALA A 246 -22.22 -4.80 -13.57
N GLN A 247 -22.57 -5.75 -14.45
CA GLN A 247 -22.58 -7.17 -14.13
C GLN A 247 -21.20 -7.65 -13.71
N LEU A 248 -20.13 -7.34 -14.46
CA LEU A 248 -18.76 -7.69 -14.13
C LEU A 248 -18.35 -7.19 -12.73
N CYS A 249 -18.68 -5.96 -12.38
CA CYS A 249 -18.36 -5.40 -11.07
C CYS A 249 -19.19 -6.04 -9.94
N ALA A 250 -20.44 -6.42 -10.21
CA ALA A 250 -21.29 -7.12 -9.26
C ALA A 250 -20.79 -8.55 -8.99
N ASP A 251 -20.43 -9.31 -10.03
CA ASP A 251 -19.91 -10.68 -9.92
C ASP A 251 -18.59 -10.71 -9.14
N LEU A 252 -17.74 -9.74 -9.37
CA LEU A 252 -16.48 -9.55 -8.66
C LEU A 252 -16.63 -8.90 -7.27
N LYS A 253 -17.85 -8.55 -6.85
CA LYS A 253 -18.17 -7.90 -5.56
C LYS A 253 -17.29 -6.67 -5.28
N VAL A 254 -17.15 -5.82 -6.30
CA VAL A 254 -16.38 -4.56 -6.18
C VAL A 254 -17.13 -3.59 -5.28
N ASP A 255 -16.46 -2.99 -4.30
CA ASP A 255 -17.07 -2.01 -3.39
C ASP A 255 -17.24 -0.64 -4.09
N GLY A 256 -18.47 -0.09 -4.02
CA GLY A 256 -18.81 1.22 -4.58
C GLY A 256 -18.95 1.21 -6.11
N HIS A 257 -19.16 2.40 -6.71
CA HIS A 257 -19.42 2.56 -8.14
C HIS A 257 -18.24 3.18 -8.93
N ARG A 258 -17.08 3.29 -8.31
CA ARG A 258 -15.88 3.81 -8.99
C ARG A 258 -15.32 2.83 -10.00
N GLY A 259 -15.49 1.53 -9.75
CA GLY A 259 -15.04 0.47 -10.65
C GLY A 259 -15.67 0.62 -12.03
N GLU A 260 -17.00 0.68 -12.08
CA GLU A 260 -17.81 0.84 -13.30
C GLU A 260 -17.46 2.13 -14.05
N LEU A 261 -17.40 3.27 -13.32
CA LEU A 261 -17.05 4.56 -13.91
C LEU A 261 -15.65 4.56 -14.49
N THR A 262 -14.70 3.93 -13.83
CA THR A 262 -13.30 3.85 -14.30
C THR A 262 -13.20 2.98 -15.55
N ILE A 263 -13.84 1.80 -15.56
CA ILE A 263 -13.87 0.93 -16.74
C ILE A 263 -14.49 1.67 -17.92
N MET A 264 -15.66 2.29 -17.73
CA MET A 264 -16.36 3.02 -18.77
C MET A 264 -15.49 4.15 -19.36
N ARG A 265 -14.87 4.98 -18.50
CA ARG A 265 -13.98 6.07 -18.93
C ARG A 265 -12.73 5.55 -19.63
N ALA A 266 -12.08 4.53 -19.09
CA ALA A 266 -10.88 3.94 -19.67
C ALA A 266 -11.17 3.27 -21.02
N ALA A 267 -12.29 2.55 -21.16
CA ALA A 267 -12.74 1.94 -22.41
C ALA A 267 -13.08 3.00 -23.46
N ARG A 268 -13.74 4.10 -23.06
CA ARG A 268 -14.02 5.24 -23.92
C ARG A 268 -12.73 5.94 -24.38
N ALA A 269 -11.77 6.15 -23.48
CA ALA A 269 -10.47 6.71 -23.82
C ALA A 269 -9.69 5.80 -24.78
N LEU A 270 -9.76 4.48 -24.60
CA LEU A 270 -9.15 3.50 -25.48
C LEU A 270 -9.78 3.52 -26.87
N ALA A 271 -11.12 3.52 -26.97
CA ALA A 271 -11.84 3.63 -28.23
C ALA A 271 -11.48 4.93 -28.98
N ALA A 272 -11.42 6.07 -28.26
CA ALA A 272 -10.96 7.34 -28.81
C ALA A 272 -9.51 7.27 -29.34
N PHE A 273 -8.61 6.65 -28.57
CA PHE A 273 -7.21 6.49 -28.96
C PHE A 273 -7.03 5.57 -30.18
N GLU A 274 -7.91 4.61 -30.38
CA GLU A 274 -7.96 3.73 -31.55
C GLU A 274 -8.77 4.30 -32.72
N GLY A 275 -9.35 5.48 -32.55
CA GLY A 275 -10.13 6.15 -33.59
C GLY A 275 -11.50 5.51 -33.86
N ARG A 276 -12.05 4.78 -32.88
CA ARG A 276 -13.37 4.16 -32.96
C ARG A 276 -14.45 5.17 -32.56
N ARG A 277 -15.68 4.95 -33.02
CA ARG A 277 -16.84 5.82 -32.73
C ARG A 277 -17.66 5.36 -31.52
N ALA A 278 -17.50 4.10 -31.13
CA ALA A 278 -18.22 3.50 -30.01
C ALA A 278 -17.30 2.56 -29.22
N VAL A 279 -17.63 2.36 -27.94
CA VAL A 279 -16.96 1.37 -27.08
C VAL A 279 -17.46 -0.02 -27.44
N THR A 280 -16.54 -0.96 -27.60
CA THR A 280 -16.83 -2.37 -27.82
C THR A 280 -16.40 -3.21 -26.61
N ASP A 281 -16.84 -4.46 -26.55
CA ASP A 281 -16.46 -5.42 -25.51
C ASP A 281 -14.96 -5.61 -25.40
N GLU A 282 -14.24 -5.59 -26.54
CA GLU A 282 -12.80 -5.69 -26.56
C GLU A 282 -12.09 -4.55 -25.82
N HIS A 283 -12.60 -3.33 -25.95
CA HIS A 283 -12.08 -2.19 -25.19
C HIS A 283 -12.27 -2.42 -23.67
N VAL A 284 -13.44 -2.94 -23.26
CA VAL A 284 -13.72 -3.24 -21.86
C VAL A 284 -12.80 -4.33 -21.32
N LYS A 285 -12.65 -5.45 -22.05
CA LYS A 285 -11.74 -6.55 -21.67
C LYS A 285 -10.34 -6.06 -21.38
N ARG A 286 -9.79 -5.23 -22.26
CA ARG A 286 -8.40 -4.74 -22.16
C ARG A 286 -8.16 -3.78 -20.99
N VAL A 287 -9.17 -3.08 -20.50
CA VAL A 287 -9.02 -2.12 -19.40
C VAL A 287 -9.49 -2.66 -18.05
N SER A 288 -10.33 -3.71 -18.03
CA SER A 288 -10.94 -4.23 -16.80
C SER A 288 -9.93 -4.63 -15.74
N ALA A 289 -8.90 -5.37 -16.12
CA ALA A 289 -7.86 -5.79 -15.19
C ALA A 289 -7.12 -4.59 -14.56
N MET A 290 -6.83 -3.54 -15.36
CA MET A 290 -6.17 -2.34 -14.86
C MET A 290 -7.09 -1.52 -13.95
N ALA A 291 -8.39 -1.52 -14.18
CA ALA A 291 -9.37 -0.77 -13.40
C ALA A 291 -9.75 -1.46 -12.09
N LEU A 292 -9.77 -2.80 -12.05
CA LEU A 292 -10.34 -3.57 -10.95
C LEU A 292 -9.31 -4.21 -10.01
N ARG A 293 -8.09 -4.53 -10.47
CA ARG A 293 -7.09 -5.27 -9.68
C ARG A 293 -6.87 -4.71 -8.27
N HIS A 294 -6.88 -3.41 -8.09
CA HIS A 294 -6.64 -2.76 -6.80
C HIS A 294 -7.93 -2.51 -5.99
N ARG A 295 -9.10 -2.79 -6.56
CA ARG A 295 -10.42 -2.57 -5.93
C ARG A 295 -11.08 -3.84 -5.43
N LEU A 296 -10.61 -5.01 -5.86
CA LEU A 296 -11.11 -6.27 -5.33
C LEU A 296 -10.72 -6.42 -3.86
N ARG A 297 -11.60 -7.02 -3.07
CA ARG A 297 -11.29 -7.40 -1.70
C ARG A 297 -10.16 -8.42 -1.72
N ARG A 298 -8.95 -7.95 -1.52
CA ARG A 298 -7.78 -8.80 -1.49
C ARG A 298 -7.75 -9.60 -0.21
N ASP A 299 -7.66 -10.90 -0.33
CA ASP A 299 -6.87 -11.65 0.62
C ASP A 299 -5.41 -11.25 0.39
N ALA A 300 -4.81 -10.56 1.35
CA ALA A 300 -3.42 -10.03 1.25
C ALA A 300 -2.36 -11.11 0.94
N LEU A 301 -2.81 -12.35 0.72
CA LEU A 301 -2.00 -13.53 0.49
C LEU A 301 -2.08 -14.08 -0.95
N ASP A 302 -3.00 -13.58 -1.79
CA ASP A 302 -3.24 -14.11 -3.13
C ASP A 302 -3.18 -13.02 -4.21
N GLU A 303 -1.97 -12.61 -4.61
CA GLU A 303 -1.80 -11.65 -5.72
C GLU A 303 -2.11 -12.27 -7.09
N THR A 304 -1.75 -13.52 -7.29
CA THR A 304 -1.98 -14.27 -8.55
C THR A 304 -3.45 -14.61 -8.75
N ALA A 305 -4.13 -15.06 -7.70
CA ALA A 305 -5.55 -15.42 -7.75
C ALA A 305 -6.45 -14.25 -8.21
N THR A 306 -6.10 -13.01 -7.84
CA THR A 306 -6.87 -11.83 -8.24
C THR A 306 -6.87 -11.57 -9.74
N SER A 307 -5.74 -11.81 -10.43
CA SER A 307 -5.64 -11.59 -11.88
C SER A 307 -6.39 -12.65 -12.67
N GLU A 308 -6.30 -13.89 -12.25
CA GLU A 308 -7.01 -15.02 -12.84
C GLU A 308 -8.51 -14.92 -12.62
N GLN A 309 -8.96 -14.52 -11.44
CA GLN A 309 -10.38 -14.27 -11.14
C GLN A 309 -10.97 -13.16 -12.02
N ILE A 310 -10.25 -12.05 -12.21
CA ILE A 310 -10.71 -10.98 -13.09
C ILE A 310 -10.82 -11.50 -14.53
N GLN A 311 -9.81 -12.26 -15.00
CA GLN A 311 -9.82 -12.75 -16.36
C GLN A 311 -10.96 -13.75 -16.59
N GLN A 312 -11.20 -14.65 -15.65
CA GLN A 312 -12.32 -15.60 -15.70
C GLN A 312 -13.67 -14.86 -15.75
N ALA A 313 -13.90 -13.91 -14.84
CA ALA A 313 -15.13 -13.13 -14.83
C ALA A 313 -15.31 -12.29 -16.12
N VAL A 314 -14.21 -11.74 -16.66
CA VAL A 314 -14.24 -11.02 -17.94
C VAL A 314 -14.59 -11.97 -19.10
N ASP A 315 -14.05 -13.16 -19.14
CA ASP A 315 -14.34 -14.14 -20.20
C ASP A 315 -15.76 -14.70 -20.11
N GLU A 316 -16.32 -14.82 -18.89
CA GLU A 316 -17.72 -15.21 -18.66
C GLU A 316 -18.71 -14.11 -19.11
N VAL A 317 -18.48 -12.86 -18.71
CA VAL A 317 -19.40 -11.73 -19.04
C VAL A 317 -19.24 -11.28 -20.49
N PHE A 318 -18.05 -11.42 -21.07
CA PHE A 318 -17.73 -11.03 -22.45
C PHE A 318 -17.19 -12.23 -23.24
N PRO A 319 -18.01 -13.21 -23.60
CA PRO A 319 -17.54 -14.37 -24.35
C PRO A 319 -16.93 -13.95 -25.69
N SER A 320 -15.77 -14.48 -26.02
CA SER A 320 -15.18 -14.30 -27.34
C SER A 320 -15.99 -15.07 -28.37
N PRO A 321 -16.30 -14.50 -29.55
CA PRO A 321 -16.98 -15.25 -30.59
C PRO A 321 -16.14 -16.49 -30.93
N PRO A 322 -16.77 -17.65 -31.18
CA PRO A 322 -16.05 -18.86 -31.53
C PRO A 322 -15.17 -18.59 -32.75
N GLN A 323 -13.87 -18.78 -32.58
CA GLN A 323 -12.94 -18.74 -33.72
C GLN A 323 -13.36 -19.83 -34.70
N GLN A 324 -13.92 -19.41 -35.84
CA GLN A 324 -14.07 -20.31 -36.98
C GLN A 324 -12.67 -20.82 -37.32
N GLN A 325 -12.40 -22.07 -36.96
CA GLN A 325 -11.26 -22.81 -37.49
C GLN A 325 -11.41 -22.78 -39.01
N GLN A 326 -10.66 -21.93 -39.67
CA GLN A 326 -10.42 -22.07 -41.11
C GLN A 326 -9.74 -23.40 -41.31
N SER A 327 -10.53 -24.43 -41.63
CA SER A 327 -10.06 -25.64 -42.21
C SER A 327 -9.35 -25.27 -43.51
N ARG A 328 -8.03 -25.27 -43.48
CA ARG A 328 -7.22 -25.29 -44.70
C ARG A 328 -7.53 -26.62 -45.42
N GLY A 329 -8.41 -26.54 -46.39
CA GLY A 329 -8.57 -27.54 -47.40
C GLY A 329 -7.25 -27.67 -48.16
N ASN A 330 -6.56 -28.76 -47.96
CA ASN A 330 -5.49 -29.19 -48.85
C ASN A 330 -6.10 -30.19 -49.81
N GLY A 331 -6.34 -29.73 -51.04
CA GLY A 331 -6.75 -30.57 -52.12
C GLY A 331 -5.55 -31.27 -52.73
N GLY A 332 -5.75 -32.53 -53.09
CA GLY A 332 -5.13 -33.14 -54.24
C GLY A 332 -4.05 -34.21 -53.97
N GLY A 333 -4.31 -35.40 -54.37
CA GLY A 333 -3.28 -36.37 -54.72
C GLY A 333 -3.63 -37.83 -54.40
N ASP A 334 -4.28 -38.48 -55.37
CA ASP A 334 -4.45 -39.94 -55.50
C ASP A 334 -3.20 -40.77 -55.19
N THR A 335 -3.39 -41.92 -54.56
CA THR A 335 -3.05 -43.25 -55.13
C THR A 335 -3.41 -44.38 -54.16
N GLN A 336 -4.32 -45.17 -54.61
CA GLN A 336 -4.45 -46.68 -54.71
C GLN A 336 -3.69 -47.57 -53.70
N ASN A 337 -4.46 -48.38 -53.05
CA ASN A 337 -4.55 -49.87 -53.15
C ASN A 337 -4.23 -50.70 -51.91
N LEU A 338 -5.19 -51.58 -51.69
CA LEU A 338 -5.14 -53.03 -51.33
C LEU A 338 -4.87 -53.40 -49.85
N ASP A 339 -5.77 -53.99 -49.26
CA ASP A 339 -6.29 -55.27 -48.98
C ASP A 339 -6.74 -55.53 -47.55
N GLN A 340 -7.86 -56.15 -47.46
CA GLN A 340 -8.58 -56.72 -46.32
C GLN A 340 -7.84 -57.96 -45.74
N PRO A 341 -8.39 -58.77 -44.78
CA PRO A 341 -9.44 -58.58 -43.80
C PRO A 341 -9.16 -59.27 -42.43
N GLY A 342 -10.04 -59.11 -41.47
CA GLY A 342 -10.20 -60.20 -40.53
C GLY A 342 -10.74 -59.89 -39.11
N LYS A 343 -12.05 -60.13 -38.96
CA LYS A 343 -12.80 -60.77 -37.85
C LYS A 343 -12.83 -60.13 -36.45
N ALA A 344 -13.98 -59.62 -36.04
CA ALA A 344 -15.07 -60.22 -35.24
C ALA A 344 -14.66 -60.48 -33.77
N SER A 345 -15.37 -60.19 -32.76
CA SER A 345 -16.79 -60.27 -32.43
C SER A 345 -17.08 -59.76 -31.00
N LYS A 346 -18.26 -59.23 -30.79
CA LYS A 346 -19.21 -59.50 -29.68
C LYS A 346 -18.72 -59.14 -28.25
N ASP A 347 -19.47 -58.50 -27.34
CA ASP A 347 -20.90 -58.50 -27.01
C ASP A 347 -21.23 -57.35 -26.07
N ALA A 348 -22.38 -56.76 -26.26
CA ALA A 348 -23.08 -55.98 -25.24
C ALA A 348 -23.88 -56.93 -24.31
N PRO A 349 -24.42 -56.53 -23.16
CA PRO A 349 -25.77 -55.99 -23.24
C PRO A 349 -26.16 -54.89 -22.23
N ARG A 350 -27.16 -54.19 -22.67
CA ARG A 350 -28.08 -53.28 -21.95
C ARG A 350 -28.73 -53.90 -20.71
N GLN A 351 -29.00 -53.08 -19.69
CA GLN A 351 -30.27 -53.18 -18.97
C GLN A 351 -30.79 -51.80 -18.55
N ARG A 352 -31.97 -51.51 -19.04
CA ARG A 352 -32.93 -50.48 -18.59
C ARG A 352 -33.72 -51.00 -17.39
N ARG A 353 -34.19 -50.07 -16.54
CA ARG A 353 -35.58 -50.00 -15.97
C ARG A 353 -35.65 -48.74 -15.13
N SER A 354 -36.41 -47.72 -15.49
CA SER A 354 -37.86 -47.43 -15.37
C SER A 354 -38.29 -47.27 -13.90
N ALA A 355 -38.59 -46.05 -13.50
CA ALA A 355 -39.83 -45.28 -13.59
C ALA A 355 -40.62 -45.27 -12.29
N SER A 356 -41.24 -44.15 -12.06
CA SER A 356 -42.40 -43.76 -11.27
C SER A 356 -42.05 -43.09 -9.93
N GLY A 357 -42.50 -41.91 -9.58
CA GLY A 357 -43.70 -41.17 -9.89
C GLY A 357 -44.23 -40.55 -8.62
N ALA A 358 -44.76 -39.35 -8.71
CA ALA A 358 -45.71 -38.66 -7.83
C ALA A 358 -45.16 -37.47 -7.00
N SER A 359 -45.34 -36.26 -7.49
CA SER A 359 -46.30 -35.22 -7.12
C SER A 359 -46.68 -35.10 -5.62
N SER A 360 -46.29 -33.99 -4.99
CA SER A 360 -47.20 -33.11 -4.25
C SER A 360 -46.50 -31.81 -3.77
N ARG A 361 -47.01 -30.67 -4.15
CA ARG A 361 -46.99 -29.38 -3.45
C ARG A 361 -48.24 -29.34 -2.56
N PRO A 362 -48.44 -28.38 -1.62
CA PRO A 362 -47.61 -27.31 -1.07
C PRO A 362 -47.66 -27.25 0.47
N ASN A 363 -46.92 -26.39 1.12
CA ASN A 363 -47.47 -25.38 2.04
C ASN A 363 -46.39 -24.38 2.53
N GLU A 364 -46.87 -23.17 2.62
CA GLU A 364 -46.21 -21.96 3.13
C GLU A 364 -45.92 -22.03 4.61
N ALA A 365 -45.01 -21.12 5.01
CA ALA A 365 -44.75 -20.57 6.34
C ALA A 365 -43.85 -21.39 7.26
N ASP A 366 -42.58 -20.98 7.25
CA ASP A 366 -41.91 -20.61 8.51
C ASP A 366 -40.65 -19.82 8.20
N VAL A 367 -40.73 -18.51 8.49
CA VAL A 367 -39.59 -17.57 8.51
C VAL A 367 -38.76 -17.92 9.71
N LEU A 368 -37.74 -18.76 9.51
CA LEU A 368 -36.69 -18.98 10.49
C LEU A 368 -35.50 -18.08 10.11
N SER A 369 -35.34 -17.02 10.89
CA SER A 369 -34.13 -16.22 10.93
C SER A 369 -32.89 -17.11 11.04
N PRO A 370 -31.80 -16.83 10.28
CA PRO A 370 -30.59 -17.61 10.44
C PRO A 370 -30.02 -17.41 11.85
N PRO A 371 -29.53 -18.49 12.49
CA PRO A 371 -28.95 -18.37 13.81
C PRO A 371 -27.75 -17.41 13.76
N ALA A 372 -27.71 -16.51 14.74
CA ALA A 372 -26.59 -15.62 14.98
C ALA A 372 -25.31 -16.44 15.04
N VAL A 373 -24.40 -16.18 14.11
CA VAL A 373 -23.06 -16.76 14.11
C VAL A 373 -22.38 -16.29 15.39
N GLU A 374 -22.26 -17.16 16.36
CA GLU A 374 -21.43 -16.95 17.54
C GLU A 374 -20.01 -16.62 17.08
N ARG A 375 -19.61 -15.37 17.24
CA ARG A 375 -18.26 -14.90 16.97
C ARG A 375 -17.30 -15.62 17.90
N LYS A 376 -16.37 -16.34 17.32
CA LYS A 376 -15.32 -17.13 17.96
C LYS A 376 -14.60 -16.31 19.04
N SER A 377 -14.84 -16.62 20.29
CA SER A 377 -14.42 -15.84 21.47
C SER A 377 -12.90 -15.83 21.75
N GLY A 378 -12.12 -16.69 21.10
CA GLY A 378 -10.67 -16.81 21.35
C GLY A 378 -9.81 -15.80 20.58
N GLU A 379 -10.18 -15.47 19.34
CA GLU A 379 -9.40 -14.53 18.49
C GLU A 379 -9.64 -13.08 18.92
N VAL A 380 -10.84 -12.76 19.40
CA VAL A 380 -11.19 -11.45 19.97
C VAL A 380 -10.42 -11.20 21.28
N LYS A 381 -10.18 -12.23 22.10
CA LYS A 381 -9.44 -12.09 23.36
C LYS A 381 -7.97 -11.71 23.18
N LEU A 382 -7.28 -12.20 22.14
CA LEU A 382 -5.87 -11.85 21.91
C LEU A 382 -5.71 -10.34 21.62
N GLU A 383 -6.62 -9.79 20.85
CA GLU A 383 -6.59 -8.39 20.43
C GLU A 383 -7.17 -7.41 21.43
N GLU A 384 -8.29 -7.76 22.05
CA GLU A 384 -8.83 -6.99 23.18
C GLU A 384 -7.81 -6.93 24.31
N GLN A 385 -7.09 -8.01 24.50
CA GLN A 385 -6.04 -8.09 25.49
C GLN A 385 -4.79 -7.28 25.09
N MET A 386 -4.51 -7.09 23.81
CA MET A 386 -3.43 -6.19 23.34
C MET A 386 -3.84 -4.71 23.43
N ARG A 387 -5.15 -4.39 23.38
CA ARG A 387 -5.69 -3.02 23.35
C ARG A 387 -6.38 -2.56 24.64
N SER A 388 -6.82 -3.45 25.51
CA SER A 388 -7.68 -3.10 26.66
C SER A 388 -6.99 -2.30 27.77
N ASN A 389 -5.66 -2.22 27.79
CA ASN A 389 -4.94 -1.35 28.71
C ASN A 389 -4.85 0.12 28.26
N ASP A 390 -5.21 0.43 27.01
CA ASP A 390 -5.15 1.79 26.48
C ASP A 390 -6.18 2.75 27.11
N ARG A 391 -7.32 2.23 27.60
CA ARG A 391 -8.34 3.06 28.26
C ARG A 391 -8.05 3.30 29.73
N ALA A 392 -7.44 2.35 30.42
CA ALA A 392 -7.10 2.50 31.83
C ALA A 392 -5.87 3.40 32.06
N ASP A 393 -4.87 3.38 31.14
CA ASP A 393 -3.69 4.24 31.24
C ASP A 393 -3.95 5.69 30.76
N LYS A 394 -4.90 5.92 29.84
CA LYS A 394 -5.29 7.27 29.45
C LYS A 394 -6.00 8.04 30.57
N SER A 395 -6.73 7.36 31.45
CA SER A 395 -7.34 8.01 32.63
C SER A 395 -6.33 8.33 33.74
N ARG A 396 -5.22 7.57 33.84
CA ARG A 396 -4.16 7.81 34.82
C ARG A 396 -3.13 8.85 34.36
N SER A 397 -2.99 9.13 33.06
CA SER A 397 -2.04 10.13 32.56
C SER A 397 -2.54 11.58 32.67
N LEU A 398 -3.82 11.79 32.92
CA LEU A 398 -4.43 13.12 33.09
C LEU A 398 -4.27 13.72 34.49
N THR A 399 -3.83 12.94 35.50
CA THR A 399 -3.71 13.39 36.89
C THR A 399 -2.27 13.53 37.41
N ARG A 400 -1.24 13.28 36.56
CA ARG A 400 0.18 13.49 36.96
C ARG A 400 0.85 14.63 36.21
N ARG A 401 0.35 15.84 36.47
CA ARG A 401 1.07 17.08 36.22
C ARG A 401 1.79 17.48 37.54
N THR A 402 2.98 16.98 37.75
CA THR A 402 4.02 17.72 38.49
C THR A 402 5.38 17.00 38.31
N SER A 403 6.38 17.84 38.01
CA SER A 403 7.82 17.65 38.11
C SER A 403 8.53 16.64 37.17
N GLY A 404 9.34 17.18 36.24
CA GLY A 404 10.62 16.58 35.85
C GLY A 404 10.56 15.39 34.88
N GLY A 405 9.72 15.42 33.85
CA GLY A 405 9.76 14.42 32.79
C GLY A 405 10.61 14.89 31.61
N LYS A 406 11.63 14.10 31.27
CA LYS A 406 12.50 14.25 30.08
C LYS A 406 11.64 14.55 28.86
N ALA A 407 11.94 15.68 28.18
CA ALA A 407 11.29 16.10 26.95
C ALA A 407 11.28 14.95 25.94
N ALA A 408 10.09 14.57 25.46
CA ALA A 408 9.97 13.68 24.32
C ALA A 408 10.81 14.26 23.19
N LEU A 409 11.65 13.44 22.58
CA LEU A 409 12.48 13.81 21.43
C LEU A 409 11.57 14.49 20.40
N VAL A 410 11.84 15.79 20.14
CA VAL A 410 11.16 16.55 19.11
C VAL A 410 11.58 15.94 17.78
N GLN A 411 10.69 15.19 17.17
CA GLN A 411 10.92 14.62 15.87
C GLN A 411 10.99 15.74 14.82
N GLN A 412 11.95 15.65 13.93
CA GLN A 412 12.12 16.60 12.82
C GLN A 412 11.01 16.52 11.76
N ARG A 413 10.10 15.54 11.87
CA ARG A 413 9.02 15.23 10.92
C ARG A 413 7.69 15.07 11.65
N GLY A 414 6.59 15.43 10.99
CA GLY A 414 5.22 15.29 11.51
C GLY A 414 4.39 16.56 11.33
N ARG A 415 3.11 16.49 11.72
CA ARG A 415 2.19 17.61 11.64
C ARG A 415 2.49 18.63 12.74
N TYR A 416 2.62 19.89 12.37
CA TYR A 416 2.75 21.00 13.31
C TYR A 416 1.47 21.14 14.16
N THR A 417 1.60 21.08 15.49
CA THR A 417 0.46 21.15 16.41
C THR A 417 0.43 22.43 17.22
N ARG A 418 1.58 22.86 17.73
CA ARG A 418 1.71 24.11 18.51
C ARG A 418 3.16 24.57 18.56
N ALA A 419 3.36 25.82 18.90
CA ALA A 419 4.66 26.37 19.23
C ALA A 419 5.01 26.19 20.71
N VAL A 420 6.29 26.02 21.01
CA VAL A 420 6.86 25.91 22.37
C VAL A 420 8.04 26.84 22.54
N THR A 421 8.32 27.26 23.79
CA THR A 421 9.38 28.21 24.12
C THR A 421 10.75 27.57 24.31
N PHE A 422 10.83 26.25 24.47
CA PHE A 422 12.10 25.55 24.71
C PHE A 422 12.64 24.96 23.41
N LYS A 423 13.96 25.05 23.26
CA LYS A 423 14.69 24.47 22.13
C LYS A 423 15.02 23.01 22.44
N SER A 424 14.57 22.07 21.58
CA SER A 424 15.09 20.71 21.60
C SER A 424 16.06 20.50 20.44
N THR A 425 16.89 19.47 20.52
CA THR A 425 17.87 19.15 19.46
C THR A 425 17.15 18.97 18.11
N GLY A 426 17.50 19.79 17.10
CA GLY A 426 16.90 19.74 15.78
C GLY A 426 15.54 20.44 15.64
N ALA A 427 15.09 21.19 16.65
CA ALA A 427 13.83 21.93 16.60
C ALA A 427 13.85 23.02 15.52
N ARG A 428 12.79 23.08 14.71
CA ARG A 428 12.59 24.15 13.70
C ARG A 428 11.90 25.34 14.37
N ILE A 429 12.33 26.54 14.02
CA ILE A 429 11.71 27.77 14.51
C ILE A 429 10.29 27.88 13.95
N ALA A 430 9.32 28.19 14.79
CA ALA A 430 7.95 28.55 14.42
C ALA A 430 7.93 30.05 14.19
N LEU A 431 8.18 30.51 12.97
CA LEU A 431 8.29 31.92 12.61
C LEU A 431 7.05 32.69 12.99
N ASP A 432 5.89 32.12 12.73
CA ASP A 432 4.56 32.63 13.08
C ASP A 432 4.40 32.94 14.56
N ALA A 433 4.68 31.98 15.40
CA ALA A 433 4.56 32.15 16.85
C ALA A 433 5.66 33.06 17.43
N THR A 434 6.84 33.06 16.79
CA THR A 434 7.93 33.97 17.15
C THR A 434 7.55 35.42 16.86
N LEU A 435 7.01 35.69 15.68
CA LEU A 435 6.55 37.04 15.30
C LEU A 435 5.41 37.52 16.18
N ARG A 436 4.42 36.65 16.49
CA ARG A 436 3.37 37.02 17.48
C ARG A 436 3.94 37.35 18.85
N ALA A 437 4.94 36.60 19.30
CA ALA A 437 5.59 36.89 20.58
C ALA A 437 6.32 38.24 20.57
N LEU A 438 6.89 38.67 19.46
CA LEU A 438 7.53 39.97 19.28
C LEU A 438 6.51 41.12 19.27
N VAL A 439 5.42 40.97 18.52
CA VAL A 439 4.38 41.98 18.38
C VAL A 439 3.55 42.18 19.68
N SER A 440 3.29 41.10 20.43
CA SER A 440 2.53 41.15 21.68
C SER A 440 3.21 41.94 22.80
N TYR A 441 4.55 42.06 22.75
CA TYR A 441 5.29 42.68 23.86
C TYR A 441 5.45 44.21 23.75
N GLU A 442 5.52 44.78 22.53
CA GLU A 442 5.87 46.21 22.41
C GLU A 442 5.11 47.02 21.35
N LYS A 443 4.13 46.45 20.64
CA LYS A 443 3.47 47.12 19.48
C LYS A 443 4.45 47.72 18.44
N ARG A 444 5.75 47.45 18.57
CA ARG A 444 6.84 47.77 17.64
C ARG A 444 7.68 46.51 17.43
N LEU A 445 8.24 46.36 16.26
CA LEU A 445 9.17 45.25 15.92
C LEU A 445 10.46 45.44 16.74
N ALA A 446 10.54 44.75 17.88
CA ALA A 446 11.76 44.70 18.68
C ALA A 446 12.77 43.70 18.04
N PRO A 447 14.08 43.86 18.25
CA PRO A 447 15.07 42.92 17.79
C PRO A 447 14.80 41.50 18.37
N VAL A 448 14.92 40.48 17.53
CA VAL A 448 14.64 39.10 17.91
C VAL A 448 15.56 38.67 19.05
N SER A 449 15.02 38.45 20.25
CA SER A 449 15.74 37.92 21.38
C SER A 449 15.56 36.41 21.48
N VAL A 450 16.47 35.72 22.18
CA VAL A 450 16.37 34.26 22.41
C VAL A 450 15.06 33.91 23.15
N HIS A 451 14.54 34.80 23.97
CA HIS A 451 13.29 34.61 24.72
C HIS A 451 12.03 34.73 23.87
N SER A 452 12.10 35.41 22.74
CA SER A 452 10.97 35.54 21.80
C SER A 452 10.90 34.37 20.82
N LEU A 453 11.95 33.58 20.69
CA LEU A 453 11.97 32.42 19.80
C LEU A 453 10.95 31.36 20.22
N ARG A 454 10.19 30.87 19.26
CA ARG A 454 9.24 29.78 19.40
C ARG A 454 9.64 28.66 18.44
N TYR A 455 9.46 27.41 18.88
CA TYR A 455 9.86 26.24 18.12
C TYR A 455 8.64 25.39 17.77
N LYS A 456 8.60 24.83 16.58
CA LYS A 456 7.50 23.96 16.12
C LYS A 456 7.49 22.65 16.90
N LEU A 457 6.38 22.34 17.57
CA LEU A 457 6.13 21.01 18.13
C LEU A 457 5.40 20.19 17.06
N LEU A 458 6.10 19.17 16.52
CA LEU A 458 5.57 18.29 15.51
C LEU A 458 5.02 17.03 16.17
N LYS A 459 3.81 16.59 15.78
CA LYS A 459 3.20 15.34 16.23
C LYS A 459 3.19 14.36 15.06
N HIS A 460 3.83 13.22 15.25
CA HIS A 460 3.81 12.10 14.31
C HIS A 460 3.05 10.95 14.93
N LYS A 461 2.16 10.29 14.15
CA LYS A 461 1.58 9.01 14.56
C LYS A 461 2.65 7.94 14.35
N GLN A 462 3.25 7.48 15.43
CA GLN A 462 4.17 6.34 15.38
C GLN A 462 3.34 5.06 15.38
N GLY A 463 3.59 4.18 14.40
CA GLY A 463 3.02 2.84 14.39
C GLY A 463 3.61 1.97 15.49
N THR A 464 2.98 0.83 15.77
CA THR A 464 3.47 -0.20 16.69
C THR A 464 4.46 -1.09 15.96
N LEU A 465 5.53 -1.53 16.65
CA LEU A 465 6.40 -2.60 16.17
C LEU A 465 6.00 -3.92 16.84
N PHE A 466 5.63 -4.92 16.04
CA PHE A 466 5.42 -6.29 16.48
C PHE A 466 6.65 -7.13 16.17
N VAL A 467 7.31 -7.66 17.20
CA VAL A 467 8.43 -8.58 17.05
C VAL A 467 7.93 -9.99 17.30
N PHE A 468 7.95 -10.83 16.28
CA PHE A 468 7.59 -12.24 16.37
C PHE A 468 8.86 -13.05 16.66
N ALA A 469 9.03 -13.51 17.90
CA ALA A 469 10.10 -14.43 18.29
C ALA A 469 9.56 -15.85 18.18
N ILE A 470 10.08 -16.63 17.24
CA ILE A 470 9.54 -17.93 16.85
C ILE A 470 10.51 -19.03 17.18
N ASP A 471 10.08 -19.96 18.02
CA ASP A 471 10.76 -21.21 18.27
C ASP A 471 10.60 -22.14 17.06
N ALA A 472 11.69 -22.36 16.33
CA ALA A 472 11.75 -23.26 15.19
C ALA A 472 12.46 -24.60 15.52
N SER A 473 12.49 -24.98 16.79
CA SER A 473 13.11 -26.24 17.26
C SER A 473 12.34 -27.50 16.82
N GLY A 474 12.97 -28.66 16.93
CA GLY A 474 12.40 -29.94 16.53
C GLY A 474 11.23 -30.41 17.41
N SER A 475 11.07 -29.85 18.63
CA SER A 475 9.91 -30.10 19.50
C SER A 475 8.63 -29.47 18.96
N MET A 476 8.77 -28.44 18.08
CA MET A 476 7.68 -27.80 17.39
C MET A 476 7.26 -28.65 16.18
N ALA A 477 6.37 -29.63 16.39
CA ALA A 477 5.83 -30.44 15.30
C ALA A 477 5.28 -29.56 14.15
N ALA A 478 5.38 -30.03 12.89
CA ALA A 478 5.00 -29.28 11.68
C ALA A 478 3.61 -28.61 11.78
N ASN A 479 2.65 -29.27 12.43
CA ASN A 479 1.31 -28.71 12.67
C ASN A 479 1.27 -27.55 13.67
N ARG A 480 2.23 -27.46 14.62
CA ARG A 480 2.29 -26.34 15.60
C ARG A 480 2.82 -25.08 14.91
N ILE A 481 3.82 -25.24 14.07
CA ILE A 481 4.37 -24.12 13.29
C ILE A 481 3.37 -23.64 12.24
N ALA A 482 2.62 -24.53 11.60
CA ALA A 482 1.55 -24.15 10.68
C ALA A 482 0.49 -23.27 11.40
N ARG A 483 0.13 -23.61 12.66
CA ARG A 483 -0.76 -22.78 13.49
C ARG A 483 -0.12 -21.44 13.85
N ALA A 484 1.13 -21.43 14.29
CA ALA A 484 1.86 -20.20 14.57
C ALA A 484 1.92 -19.30 13.34
N LYS A 485 2.31 -19.85 12.17
CA LYS A 485 2.31 -19.14 10.88
C LYS A 485 0.92 -18.57 10.55
N SER A 486 -0.15 -19.37 10.66
CA SER A 486 -1.52 -18.90 10.40
C SER A 486 -1.91 -17.75 11.34
N THR A 487 -1.60 -17.85 12.63
CA THR A 487 -1.89 -16.81 13.62
C THR A 487 -1.07 -15.54 13.33
N ILE A 488 0.21 -15.69 13.02
CA ILE A 488 1.07 -14.55 12.64
C ILE A 488 0.53 -13.88 11.36
N LEU A 489 0.13 -14.64 10.35
CA LEU A 489 -0.45 -14.10 9.12
C LEU A 489 -1.76 -13.35 9.37
N LYS A 490 -2.62 -13.85 10.27
CA LYS A 490 -3.85 -13.14 10.68
C LYS A 490 -3.53 -11.83 11.40
N LEU A 491 -2.56 -11.84 12.32
CA LEU A 491 -2.10 -10.64 13.02
C LEU A 491 -1.45 -9.64 12.04
N LEU A 492 -0.66 -10.12 11.08
CA LEU A 492 -0.07 -9.30 10.03
C LEU A 492 -1.13 -8.60 9.18
N ARG A 493 -2.21 -9.29 8.77
CA ARG A 493 -3.34 -8.69 8.04
C ARG A 493 -3.94 -7.50 8.80
N LYS A 494 -4.07 -7.61 10.11
CA LYS A 494 -4.66 -6.58 10.94
C LYS A 494 -3.69 -5.44 11.25
N SER A 495 -2.43 -5.74 11.50
CA SER A 495 -1.34 -4.76 11.65
C SER A 495 -1.17 -3.91 10.41
N TYR A 496 -1.40 -4.49 9.24
CA TYR A 496 -1.40 -3.81 7.96
C TYR A 496 -2.39 -2.64 7.90
N LEU A 497 -3.63 -2.86 8.32
CA LEU A 497 -4.66 -1.82 8.36
C LEU A 497 -4.29 -0.64 9.30
N ASN A 498 -3.42 -0.90 10.29
CA ASN A 498 -2.97 0.08 11.28
C ASN A 498 -1.59 0.70 10.96
N ARG A 499 -0.93 0.31 9.85
CA ARG A 499 0.46 0.70 9.50
C ARG A 499 1.52 0.34 10.54
N ASP A 500 1.32 -0.75 11.24
CA ASP A 500 2.29 -1.27 12.16
C ASP A 500 3.45 -1.91 11.39
N SER A 501 4.61 -1.97 12.02
CA SER A 501 5.78 -2.65 11.47
C SER A 501 5.95 -4.00 12.13
N VAL A 502 6.50 -4.95 11.40
CA VAL A 502 6.75 -6.30 11.90
C VAL A 502 8.22 -6.67 11.74
N ALA A 503 8.74 -7.42 12.72
CA ALA A 503 10.04 -8.05 12.67
C ALA A 503 9.91 -9.52 13.04
N ILE A 504 10.76 -10.38 12.49
CA ILE A 504 10.75 -11.83 12.77
C ILE A 504 12.14 -12.22 13.24
N VAL A 505 12.18 -12.86 14.40
CA VAL A 505 13.36 -13.48 14.98
C VAL A 505 13.08 -14.96 15.12
N SER A 506 13.88 -15.83 14.52
CA SER A 506 13.78 -17.27 14.74
C SER A 506 14.95 -17.80 15.53
N PHE A 507 14.70 -18.86 16.31
CA PHE A 507 15.75 -19.52 17.06
C PHE A 507 15.57 -21.03 17.05
N HIS A 508 16.64 -21.75 16.72
CA HIS A 508 16.69 -23.21 16.68
C HIS A 508 18.13 -23.73 16.79
N GLY A 509 18.30 -24.97 17.22
CA GLY A 509 19.62 -25.58 17.37
C GLY A 509 20.48 -24.84 18.39
N THR A 510 21.47 -24.10 17.92
CA THR A 510 22.36 -23.26 18.74
C THR A 510 22.43 -21.82 18.25
N THR A 511 21.51 -21.43 17.37
CA THR A 511 21.51 -20.10 16.71
C THR A 511 20.18 -19.38 16.91
N ALA A 512 20.24 -18.06 16.88
CA ALA A 512 19.07 -17.19 16.75
C ALA A 512 19.41 -16.08 15.74
N ASN A 513 18.48 -15.80 14.86
CA ASN A 513 18.67 -14.87 13.75
C ASN A 513 17.50 -13.89 13.63
N VAL A 514 17.81 -12.68 13.19
CA VAL A 514 16.79 -11.72 12.73
C VAL A 514 16.51 -11.99 11.25
N ASP A 515 15.51 -12.82 10.97
CA ASP A 515 15.15 -13.20 9.60
C ASP A 515 14.45 -12.07 8.84
N LEU A 516 13.70 -11.24 9.56
CA LEU A 516 13.08 -10.03 9.03
C LEU A 516 13.35 -8.85 9.96
N PRO A 517 14.15 -7.85 9.55
CA PRO A 517 14.24 -6.59 10.25
C PRO A 517 12.91 -5.83 10.15
N PRO A 518 12.66 -4.80 10.99
CA PRO A 518 11.40 -4.05 10.98
C PRO A 518 10.95 -3.66 9.58
N SER A 519 9.84 -4.20 9.14
CA SER A 519 9.28 -4.05 7.79
C SER A 519 7.76 -3.85 7.86
N ARG A 520 7.21 -3.12 6.89
CA ARG A 520 5.75 -2.98 6.68
C ARG A 520 5.22 -3.91 5.60
N SER A 521 6.07 -4.69 4.96
CA SER A 521 5.70 -5.59 3.88
C SER A 521 5.24 -6.95 4.39
N ILE A 522 3.95 -7.24 4.25
CA ILE A 522 3.37 -8.57 4.56
C ILE A 522 3.97 -9.64 3.67
N LEU A 523 4.21 -9.35 2.39
CA LEU A 523 4.78 -10.29 1.44
C LEU A 523 6.18 -10.76 1.86
N ARG A 524 7.04 -9.83 2.33
CA ARG A 524 8.35 -10.19 2.89
C ARG A 524 8.20 -11.04 4.14
N ALA A 525 7.29 -10.67 5.04
CA ALA A 525 7.04 -11.43 6.26
C ALA A 525 6.55 -12.86 5.93
N ARG A 526 5.66 -13.02 4.95
CA ARG A 526 5.20 -14.34 4.48
C ARG A 526 6.34 -15.17 3.90
N ARG A 527 7.12 -14.63 2.95
CA ARG A 527 8.27 -15.34 2.34
C ARG A 527 9.24 -15.83 3.41
N VAL A 528 9.55 -14.99 4.40
CA VAL A 528 10.40 -15.34 5.53
C VAL A 528 9.78 -16.47 6.36
N LEU A 529 8.49 -16.37 6.71
CA LEU A 529 7.78 -17.41 7.45
C LEU A 529 7.74 -18.75 6.70
N ASP A 530 7.59 -18.71 5.37
CA ASP A 530 7.57 -19.92 4.54
C ASP A 530 8.96 -20.56 4.40
N SER A 531 10.02 -19.74 4.44
CA SER A 531 11.43 -20.21 4.34
C SER A 531 12.05 -20.64 5.67
N LEU A 532 11.36 -20.49 6.81
CA LEU A 532 11.89 -20.87 8.13
C LEU A 532 12.27 -22.35 8.16
N ARG A 533 13.55 -22.62 8.46
CA ARG A 533 14.10 -23.95 8.66
C ARG A 533 13.75 -24.44 10.06
N MET A 534 13.37 -25.71 10.17
CA MET A 534 12.98 -26.33 11.43
C MET A 534 13.96 -27.40 11.85
N GLY A 535 14.17 -27.57 13.15
CA GLY A 535 14.94 -28.66 13.73
C GLY A 535 15.90 -28.23 14.85
N GLY A 536 16.46 -29.22 15.52
CA GLY A 536 17.41 -29.02 16.61
C GLY A 536 16.80 -28.68 17.97
N SER A 537 17.61 -28.19 18.88
CA SER A 537 17.25 -27.81 20.25
C SER A 537 16.67 -26.40 20.34
N THR A 538 16.17 -26.01 21.52
CA THR A 538 15.50 -24.72 21.79
C THR A 538 16.42 -23.78 22.55
N PRO A 539 17.19 -22.90 21.90
CA PRO A 539 18.03 -21.89 22.54
C PRO A 539 17.24 -20.62 22.89
N LEU A 540 16.23 -20.76 23.76
CA LEU A 540 15.30 -19.68 24.12
C LEU A 540 16.03 -18.43 24.64
N GLY A 541 17.06 -18.61 25.49
CA GLY A 541 17.87 -17.51 26.00
C GLY A 541 18.52 -16.70 24.89
N LEU A 542 19.08 -17.39 23.86
CA LEU A 542 19.69 -16.72 22.72
C LEU A 542 18.65 -15.99 21.86
N GLY A 543 17.47 -16.58 21.66
CA GLY A 543 16.34 -15.93 20.98
C GLY A 543 15.91 -14.62 21.67
N LEU A 544 15.90 -14.60 23.01
CA LEU A 544 15.59 -13.39 23.77
C LEU A 544 16.71 -12.36 23.67
N VAL A 545 17.99 -12.76 23.71
CA VAL A 545 19.13 -11.84 23.51
C VAL A 545 19.03 -11.16 22.16
N THR A 546 18.86 -11.92 21.07
CA THR A 546 18.72 -11.37 19.72
C THR A 546 17.51 -10.43 19.61
N THR A 547 16.41 -10.76 20.30
CA THR A 547 15.22 -9.89 20.36
C THR A 547 15.53 -8.58 21.11
N ILE A 548 16.24 -8.61 22.23
CA ILE A 548 16.64 -7.43 22.99
C ILE A 548 17.58 -6.54 22.16
N GLU A 549 18.59 -7.12 21.52
CA GLU A 549 19.51 -6.40 20.64
C GLU A 549 18.77 -5.69 19.50
N LEU A 550 17.80 -6.36 18.89
CA LEU A 550 16.94 -5.76 17.87
C LEU A 550 16.14 -4.57 18.44
N LEU A 551 15.56 -4.71 19.64
CA LEU A 551 14.80 -3.66 20.29
C LEU A 551 15.66 -2.45 20.65
N GLU A 552 16.89 -2.68 21.12
CA GLU A 552 17.85 -1.61 21.42
C GLU A 552 18.33 -0.88 20.16
N LEU A 553 18.59 -1.61 19.07
CA LEU A 553 18.95 -1.04 17.76
C LEU A 553 17.83 -0.16 17.20
N VAL A 554 16.59 -0.58 17.36
CA VAL A 554 15.41 0.16 16.89
C VAL A 554 15.13 1.40 17.76
N GLY A 555 15.43 1.31 19.06
CA GLY A 555 15.24 2.40 20.02
C GLY A 555 13.82 2.97 20.01
N ASN A 556 13.71 4.31 20.07
CA ASN A 556 12.41 5.03 20.14
C ASN A 556 11.80 5.36 18.76
N LYS A 557 12.14 4.62 17.71
CA LYS A 557 11.60 4.89 16.34
C LYS A 557 10.10 4.58 16.23
N PHE A 558 9.58 3.71 17.10
CA PHE A 558 8.17 3.31 17.16
C PHE A 558 7.50 3.82 18.43
N GLY A 559 6.18 4.07 18.37
CA GLY A 559 5.42 4.56 19.52
C GLY A 559 5.23 3.51 20.60
N GLU A 560 5.01 2.29 20.18
CA GLU A 560 4.86 1.12 21.04
C GLU A 560 5.58 -0.07 20.42
N THR A 561 6.03 -0.98 21.28
CA THR A 561 6.66 -2.22 20.83
C THR A 561 6.07 -3.40 21.58
N ALA A 562 5.71 -4.46 20.85
CA ALA A 562 5.17 -5.70 21.39
C ALA A 562 5.99 -6.89 20.89
N VAL A 563 6.43 -7.73 21.81
CA VAL A 563 7.12 -9.00 21.52
C VAL A 563 6.16 -10.14 21.71
N LEU A 564 5.95 -10.93 20.67
CA LEU A 564 5.14 -12.14 20.69
C LEU A 564 6.06 -13.35 20.59
N LEU A 565 6.24 -14.05 21.69
CA LEU A 565 7.08 -15.24 21.79
C LEU A 565 6.26 -16.50 21.55
N PHE A 566 6.48 -17.17 20.42
CA PHE A 566 5.85 -18.44 20.04
C PHE A 566 6.77 -19.59 20.44
N THR A 567 6.39 -20.35 21.47
CA THR A 567 7.21 -21.45 22.00
C THR A 567 6.33 -22.49 22.70
N ASP A 568 6.84 -23.69 22.91
CA ASP A 568 6.26 -24.71 23.77
C ASP A 568 6.69 -24.59 25.25
N GLY A 569 7.48 -23.58 25.58
CA GLY A 569 7.97 -23.28 26.92
C GLY A 569 9.22 -24.07 27.34
N ARG A 570 9.72 -24.98 26.50
CA ARG A 570 10.88 -25.82 26.79
C ARG A 570 12.16 -25.13 26.34
N SER A 571 13.06 -24.86 27.27
CA SER A 571 14.42 -24.39 26.97
C SER A 571 15.42 -25.47 27.38
N ASN A 572 16.27 -25.89 26.44
CA ASN A 572 17.23 -26.97 26.68
C ASN A 572 18.70 -26.59 26.38
N VAL A 573 18.95 -25.34 25.97
CA VAL A 573 20.28 -24.81 25.67
C VAL A 573 20.55 -23.58 26.55
N PRO A 574 21.59 -23.64 27.46
CA PRO A 574 21.99 -22.46 28.22
C PRO A 574 22.83 -21.51 27.36
N LEU A 575 22.82 -20.21 27.67
CA LEU A 575 23.60 -19.18 26.98
C LEU A 575 25.11 -19.36 27.17
N ARG A 576 25.51 -19.70 28.38
CA ARG A 576 26.93 -19.87 28.73
C ARG A 576 27.30 -21.36 28.76
N ARG A 577 28.19 -21.79 27.85
CA ARG A 577 28.76 -23.13 27.88
C ARG A 577 29.79 -23.21 29.05
N GLY A 578 29.50 -24.02 30.06
CA GLY A 578 30.43 -24.32 31.15
C GLY A 578 29.73 -24.88 32.38
N GLY A 579 30.16 -26.03 32.88
CA GLY A 579 29.74 -26.65 34.13
C GLY A 579 28.89 -27.93 33.97
N LEU A 580 29.03 -28.81 34.94
CA LEU A 580 28.48 -30.16 35.12
C LEU A 580 27.23 -30.54 34.36
N ASN A 581 27.29 -31.68 33.67
CA ASN A 581 26.29 -32.24 32.75
C ASN A 581 24.99 -32.77 33.38
N LEU A 582 24.70 -32.51 34.65
CA LEU A 582 23.49 -32.95 35.33
C LEU A 582 22.26 -32.13 34.86
N ARG A 583 21.25 -32.82 34.41
CA ARG A 583 20.01 -32.24 33.81
C ARG A 583 19.34 -31.20 34.74
N ALA A 584 19.35 -31.44 36.04
CA ALA A 584 18.79 -30.52 37.05
C ALA A 584 19.60 -29.21 37.17
N PHE A 585 20.94 -29.27 37.16
CA PHE A 585 21.79 -28.07 37.16
C PHE A 585 21.67 -27.23 35.91
N ARG A 586 21.43 -27.85 34.76
CA ARG A 586 21.18 -27.15 33.50
C ARG A 586 19.90 -26.35 33.55
N GLN A 587 18.84 -26.92 34.15
CA GLN A 587 17.52 -26.26 34.26
C GLN A 587 17.59 -25.02 35.18
N VAL A 588 18.24 -25.15 36.36
CA VAL A 588 18.42 -24.03 37.30
C VAL A 588 19.23 -22.90 36.66
N LYS A 589 20.25 -23.24 35.87
CA LYS A 589 21.08 -22.25 35.17
C LYS A 589 20.25 -21.50 34.09
N ILE A 590 19.46 -22.22 33.31
CA ILE A 590 18.58 -21.62 32.29
C ILE A 590 17.59 -20.66 32.95
N GLU A 591 16.98 -21.01 34.07
CA GLU A 591 16.03 -20.12 34.77
C GLU A 591 16.70 -18.87 35.33
N SER A 592 17.94 -18.95 35.83
CA SER A 592 18.69 -17.77 36.29
C SER A 592 19.01 -16.83 35.13
N GLU A 593 19.47 -17.39 34.00
CA GLU A 593 19.73 -16.63 32.76
C GLU A 593 18.46 -15.94 32.23
N LEU A 594 17.32 -16.62 32.23
CA LEU A 594 16.03 -16.05 31.81
C LEU A 594 15.56 -14.89 32.70
N ARG A 595 15.80 -14.97 34.03
CA ARG A 595 15.50 -13.87 34.95
C ARG A 595 16.36 -12.64 34.68
N GLU A 596 17.67 -12.81 34.40
CA GLU A 596 18.55 -11.70 34.01
C GLU A 596 18.06 -11.04 32.71
N LEU A 597 17.70 -11.85 31.70
CA LEU A 597 17.16 -11.38 30.43
C LEU A 597 15.81 -10.66 30.59
N THR A 598 14.99 -11.08 31.55
CA THR A 598 13.72 -10.41 31.86
C THR A 598 13.95 -8.94 32.25
N VAL A 599 14.97 -8.69 33.09
CA VAL A 599 15.32 -7.32 33.49
C VAL A 599 15.76 -6.48 32.27
N ALA A 600 16.59 -7.06 31.40
CA ALA A 600 17.01 -6.38 30.16
C ALA A 600 15.83 -6.11 29.23
N LEU A 601 14.94 -7.08 29.04
CA LEU A 601 13.74 -6.96 28.21
C LEU A 601 12.79 -5.85 28.70
N HIS A 602 12.58 -5.77 30.03
CA HIS A 602 11.76 -4.70 30.61
C HIS A 602 12.36 -3.29 30.45
N ARG A 603 13.68 -3.16 30.39
CA ARG A 603 14.35 -1.88 30.11
C ARG A 603 13.99 -1.34 28.71
N THR A 604 13.72 -2.20 27.76
CA THR A 604 13.27 -1.82 26.40
C THR A 604 11.85 -1.27 26.37
N LYS A 605 11.07 -1.39 27.46
CA LYS A 605 9.65 -1.01 27.56
C LYS A 605 8.73 -1.74 26.58
N ALA A 606 9.17 -2.82 25.98
CA ALA A 606 8.36 -3.65 25.10
C ALA A 606 7.34 -4.45 25.93
N ARG A 607 6.12 -4.57 25.41
CA ARG A 607 5.10 -5.47 25.95
C ARG A 607 5.41 -6.88 25.52
N VAL A 608 5.49 -7.82 26.44
CA VAL A 608 5.81 -9.22 26.14
C VAL A 608 4.57 -10.09 26.29
N VAL A 609 4.31 -10.89 25.27
CA VAL A 609 3.23 -11.87 25.23
C VAL A 609 3.82 -13.23 24.87
N VAL A 610 3.62 -14.22 25.73
CA VAL A 610 4.01 -15.61 25.46
C VAL A 610 2.80 -16.34 24.89
N VAL A 611 2.97 -16.86 23.69
CA VAL A 611 1.93 -17.51 22.90
C VAL A 611 2.20 -19.02 22.91
N ASP A 612 1.32 -19.77 23.54
CA ASP A 612 1.40 -21.22 23.60
C ASP A 612 0.97 -21.86 22.27
N THR A 613 1.84 -22.70 21.73
CA THR A 613 1.64 -23.41 20.46
C THR A 613 1.16 -24.86 20.65
N GLN A 614 0.99 -25.35 21.91
CA GLN A 614 0.61 -26.73 22.23
C GLN A 614 -0.85 -27.05 21.90
N ARG A 615 -1.18 -28.35 21.78
CA ARG A 615 -2.56 -28.82 21.55
C ARG A 615 -3.40 -28.67 22.83
N GLU A 616 -4.73 -28.65 22.69
CA GLU A 616 -5.67 -28.47 23.79
C GLU A 616 -5.51 -29.49 24.95
N PHE A 617 -5.06 -30.70 24.63
CA PHE A 617 -4.89 -31.81 25.57
C PHE A 617 -3.49 -31.86 26.21
N GLU A 618 -2.54 -31.03 25.79
CA GLU A 618 -1.20 -30.95 26.39
C GLU A 618 -1.19 -29.86 27.46
N SER A 619 -0.50 -30.15 28.59
CA SER A 619 -0.38 -29.20 29.70
C SER A 619 0.39 -27.94 29.27
N ALA A 620 -0.27 -26.80 29.37
CA ALA A 620 0.36 -25.48 29.11
C ALA A 620 1.20 -25.00 30.31
N GLU A 621 1.57 -25.88 31.22
CA GLU A 621 2.21 -25.52 32.49
C GLU A 621 3.61 -24.93 32.31
N GLU A 622 4.43 -25.52 31.40
CA GLU A 622 5.77 -25.04 31.09
C GLU A 622 5.74 -23.65 30.47
N THR A 623 4.81 -23.41 29.54
CA THR A 623 4.64 -22.10 28.89
C THR A 623 4.09 -21.05 29.84
N ARG A 624 3.21 -21.42 30.77
CA ARG A 624 2.74 -20.52 31.86
C ARG A 624 3.85 -20.18 32.83
N ARG A 625 4.67 -21.17 33.21
CA ARG A 625 5.86 -20.94 34.06
C ARG A 625 6.83 -19.97 33.40
N LEU A 626 7.09 -20.15 32.11
CA LEU A 626 7.91 -19.23 31.33
C LEU A 626 7.33 -17.81 31.31
N ALA A 627 6.02 -17.68 31.08
CA ALA A 627 5.36 -16.38 31.11
C ALA A 627 5.47 -15.71 32.50
N GLY A 628 5.41 -16.50 33.58
CA GLY A 628 5.66 -16.02 34.94
C GLY A 628 7.10 -15.52 35.14
N ILE A 629 8.11 -16.26 34.66
CA ILE A 629 9.53 -15.87 34.74
C ILE A 629 9.76 -14.57 33.98
N LEU A 630 9.21 -14.46 32.77
CA LEU A 630 9.36 -13.28 31.90
C LEU A 630 8.47 -12.09 32.30
N ASN A 631 7.65 -12.23 33.35
CA ASN A 631 6.61 -11.27 33.74
C ASN A 631 5.77 -10.85 32.51
N ALA A 632 5.46 -11.82 31.68
CA ALA A 632 4.79 -11.66 30.39
C ALA A 632 3.35 -12.15 30.48
N ARG A 633 2.52 -11.66 29.56
CA ARG A 633 1.16 -12.14 29.42
C ARG A 633 1.13 -13.49 28.72
N PHE A 634 0.35 -14.44 29.24
CA PHE A 634 0.15 -15.75 28.63
C PHE A 634 -1.10 -15.75 27.74
N VAL A 635 -0.97 -16.32 26.54
CA VAL A 635 -2.08 -16.51 25.60
C VAL A 635 -1.99 -17.89 24.96
N LYS A 636 -3.11 -18.62 24.90
CA LYS A 636 -3.23 -19.90 24.18
C LYS A 636 -3.90 -19.68 22.81
N ILE A 637 -3.34 -20.27 21.75
CA ILE A 637 -3.95 -20.21 20.41
C ILE A 637 -5.18 -21.14 20.40
N ALA A 638 -6.35 -20.58 20.08
CA ALA A 638 -7.56 -21.38 19.88
C ALA A 638 -7.42 -22.29 18.65
N PRO A 639 -7.99 -23.52 18.67
CA PRO A 639 -7.97 -24.37 17.49
C PRO A 639 -8.69 -23.70 16.34
N ALA A 640 -8.11 -23.79 15.15
CA ALA A 640 -8.84 -23.48 13.92
C ALA A 640 -9.90 -24.59 13.76
N ASN A 641 -11.19 -24.24 13.77
CA ASN A 641 -12.21 -25.19 13.33
C ASN A 641 -11.91 -25.59 11.88
N PRO A 642 -12.05 -26.90 11.55
CA PRO A 642 -11.81 -27.42 10.22
C PRO A 642 -12.69 -26.77 9.16
#